data_2540126bc72b39a704475f4a3558bb3a
#
_entry.id   2540126bc72b39a704475f4a3558bb3a
#
_cell.length_a   1.000
_cell.length_b   1.000
_cell.length_c   1.000
_cell.angle_alpha   90.00
_cell.angle_beta   90.00
_cell.angle_gamma   90.00
#
_symmetry.space_group_name_H-M   'P 1'
#
loop_
_entity.id
_entity.type
_entity.pdbx_description
1 polymer ?
#
loop_
_entity_poly.entity_id
_entity_poly.type
_entity_poly.pdbx_seq_one_letter_code
_entity_poly.pdbx_strand_id
1 'polypeptide(L)'
;MGTVTSEPTTADSPPPDGGRTPGSSRLGGRLSRLYGPLLAFLVTSGAFCAAWAARGSFPFGNTGRAINDQANQYVPFHRALWDLVHGQASGDVLFSWSGGFGQQFLSDYYTYLGNPFSWLAVLVPRAHVDLAVFAITPVTMGAAAALMTVYLGKLQPGPWWQRGVLGAVYGLCGWALSDASYIPMWLWGLVALPLLGIAVEWCLEQRRWPGVALFVALAWFGNFYTAMMATMAACVLLAVRLITLDLTGAQRLRALWRAASATAVGILLTLPLLLPSFLSSGAAQPTKTAAFDPVRIEVFLAGMLPATHLWGGRPRLYVASLGLILAGSFLFNTAIAKKTRLVWAAATLLVVASFQFPPTQYVWHGLAVPNGNPYREAFVFSGMVVIVAWLALANRPRLLHLALAAALLVAATFVLRRTDDFGGWTWPAVLGGGAVSLLALTLLALGERRRVLVPVAAALMVAVVFAESTVAAANADARRARERWAKPAATSSRSITEHWQAVRQVDGWPAYRTDPGAPQTSYNDGLALRAQGPQYYSSYLPEATYQALEPLGYGYKNDGRTFFGADNPVLDAIFSIGARVRPGATPGSWTATRSPAPPLVTVRPATPYTSPHPADSVYARQETVLGATVYEVPEVTRGGTATAQTYAAQCTPGSEAYWYSPELYGTLHAGATRRQLEDRMSGVLPLGPVPASGRLEVTVDTRTSGADAGAHPIGCLDRPALDAAVGHLTATGATKVTAGGHTIEATLPKGSTGTAVLAVTAVPGWQCSAPVRPFHGLLAVPLPPDTDKVSCTFTPKGLTPGLAAAVLALLTLLAVPLTHRLRRRRERG
;
A
#
# COMPACT_ATOMS: atom_id res chain seq x y z
N MET A 1 -94.23 14.60 16.97
CA MET A 1 -94.76 15.78 16.29
C MET A 1 -93.66 16.77 16.02
N GLY A 2 -93.51 17.22 14.77
CA GLY A 2 -92.82 18.32 14.34
C GLY A 2 -91.49 18.00 13.54
N THR A 3 -91.66 17.62 12.28
CA THR A 3 -90.71 17.68 11.21
C THR A 3 -90.41 19.14 10.78
N VAL A 4 -89.14 19.56 10.66
CA VAL A 4 -88.74 20.71 9.83
C VAL A 4 -87.54 20.31 9.02
N THR A 5 -87.73 20.28 7.71
CA THR A 5 -86.78 20.25 6.62
C THR A 5 -86.14 21.59 6.47
N SER A 6 -84.84 21.63 6.23
CA SER A 6 -84.16 22.79 5.63
C SER A 6 -83.11 22.34 4.60
N GLU A 7 -83.15 22.94 3.45
CA GLU A 7 -82.44 22.76 2.20
C GLU A 7 -80.95 23.17 2.28
N PRO A 8 -80.14 22.74 1.33
CA PRO A 8 -78.70 22.95 1.37
C PRO A 8 -78.23 24.27 0.80
N THR A 9 -77.27 24.95 1.45
CA THR A 9 -76.65 26.18 1.00
C THR A 9 -75.38 25.86 0.17
N THR A 10 -75.23 26.61 -0.87
CA THR A 10 -74.28 26.58 -1.97
C THR A 10 -72.85 26.54 -1.55
N ALA A 11 -72.05 25.78 -2.31
CA ALA A 11 -70.58 25.66 -2.26
C ALA A 11 -69.84 26.94 -2.64
N ASP A 12 -68.96 27.35 -1.77
CA ASP A 12 -67.93 28.36 -2.10
C ASP A 12 -66.76 27.70 -2.82
N SER A 13 -66.41 28.24 -3.99
CA SER A 13 -65.25 27.79 -4.79
C SER A 13 -63.96 28.33 -4.20
N PRO A 14 -62.85 27.53 -4.13
CA PRO A 14 -61.52 28.04 -3.70
C PRO A 14 -60.91 28.92 -4.76
N PRO A 15 -60.06 29.90 -4.35
CA PRO A 15 -59.37 30.84 -5.29
C PRO A 15 -58.31 30.11 -6.12
N PRO A 16 -57.97 30.63 -7.34
CA PRO A 16 -57.07 29.94 -8.25
C PRO A 16 -55.63 29.88 -7.73
N ASP A 17 -55.10 28.70 -7.79
CA ASP A 17 -53.68 28.34 -7.45
C ASP A 17 -52.73 29.13 -8.32
N GLY A 18 -51.98 30.05 -7.70
CA GLY A 18 -50.93 30.80 -8.34
C GLY A 18 -49.81 29.88 -8.80
N GLY A 19 -49.60 29.81 -10.11
CA GLY A 19 -48.63 28.98 -10.81
C GLY A 19 -47.24 28.93 -10.18
N ARG A 20 -46.93 27.91 -9.46
CA ARG A 20 -45.55 27.52 -9.11
C ARG A 20 -45.00 26.68 -10.25
N THR A 21 -44.04 27.21 -10.95
CA THR A 21 -43.28 26.49 -11.98
C THR A 21 -42.60 25.24 -11.38
N PRO A 22 -42.88 24.04 -11.90
CA PRO A 22 -42.40 22.77 -11.28
C PRO A 22 -40.89 22.48 -11.46
N GLY A 23 -40.14 23.37 -12.10
CA GLY A 23 -38.74 23.12 -12.45
C GLY A 23 -37.69 23.57 -11.42
N SER A 24 -37.92 24.68 -10.73
CA SER A 24 -36.90 25.31 -9.87
C SER A 24 -36.74 24.67 -8.48
N SER A 25 -37.79 24.06 -7.93
CA SER A 25 -37.77 23.46 -6.60
C SER A 25 -37.07 22.11 -6.54
N ARG A 26 -37.00 21.35 -7.63
CA ARG A 26 -36.31 20.04 -7.68
C ARG A 26 -34.79 20.18 -7.80
N LEU A 27 -34.27 21.19 -8.47
CA LEU A 27 -32.86 21.46 -8.62
C LEU A 27 -32.27 21.98 -7.29
N GLY A 28 -32.94 22.92 -6.62
CA GLY A 28 -32.53 23.45 -5.32
C GLY A 28 -32.48 22.38 -4.24
N GLY A 29 -33.45 21.46 -4.22
CA GLY A 29 -33.47 20.34 -3.27
C GLY A 29 -32.44 19.24 -3.55
N ARG A 30 -31.92 19.13 -4.78
CA ARG A 30 -30.79 18.23 -5.13
C ARG A 30 -29.45 18.85 -4.74
N LEU A 31 -29.24 20.12 -4.99
CA LEU A 31 -28.00 20.84 -4.66
C LEU A 31 -27.81 20.91 -3.14
N SER A 32 -28.86 21.14 -2.36
CA SER A 32 -28.75 21.17 -0.89
C SER A 32 -28.29 19.86 -0.26
N ARG A 33 -28.49 18.73 -0.95
CA ARG A 33 -27.98 17.41 -0.49
C ARG A 33 -26.47 17.28 -0.60
N LEU A 34 -25.81 18.10 -1.41
CA LEU A 34 -24.37 18.06 -1.64
C LEU A 34 -23.59 18.94 -0.66
N TYR A 35 -24.22 19.91 0.02
CA TYR A 35 -23.52 20.84 0.90
C TYR A 35 -22.82 20.14 2.09
N GLY A 36 -23.46 19.14 2.70
CA GLY A 36 -22.83 18.38 3.78
C GLY A 36 -21.59 17.58 3.35
N PRO A 37 -21.70 16.73 2.30
CA PRO A 37 -20.56 16.04 1.73
C PRO A 37 -19.43 16.98 1.29
N LEU A 38 -19.76 18.11 0.64
CA LEU A 38 -18.76 19.10 0.22
C LEU A 38 -18.06 19.76 1.41
N LEU A 39 -18.82 20.14 2.45
CA LEU A 39 -18.23 20.67 3.69
C LEU A 39 -17.25 19.67 4.29
N ALA A 40 -17.65 18.39 4.43
CA ALA A 40 -16.79 17.36 4.97
C ALA A 40 -15.51 17.17 4.14
N PHE A 41 -15.65 17.14 2.82
CA PHE A 41 -14.50 17.02 1.90
C PHE A 41 -13.53 18.19 2.07
N LEU A 42 -14.03 19.44 2.05
CA LEU A 42 -13.19 20.64 2.11
C LEU A 42 -12.50 20.78 3.46
N VAL A 43 -13.21 20.54 4.57
CA VAL A 43 -12.62 20.61 5.93
C VAL A 43 -11.54 19.55 6.08
N THR A 44 -11.80 18.32 5.63
CA THR A 44 -10.84 17.21 5.74
C THR A 44 -9.58 17.46 4.91
N SER A 45 -9.74 17.75 3.63
CA SER A 45 -8.62 18.00 2.73
C SER A 45 -7.84 19.25 3.12
N GLY A 46 -8.56 20.32 3.52
CA GLY A 46 -7.97 21.58 3.97
C GLY A 46 -7.13 21.44 5.25
N ALA A 47 -7.64 20.74 6.28
CA ALA A 47 -6.91 20.51 7.52
C ALA A 47 -5.64 19.67 7.30
N PHE A 48 -5.73 18.64 6.45
CA PHE A 48 -4.56 17.87 6.06
C PHE A 48 -3.51 18.74 5.36
N CYS A 49 -3.89 19.50 4.34
CA CYS A 49 -2.96 20.39 3.63
C CYS A 49 -2.38 21.48 4.55
N ALA A 50 -3.18 22.04 5.46
CA ALA A 50 -2.73 23.04 6.43
C ALA A 50 -1.64 22.47 7.38
N ALA A 51 -1.75 21.19 7.78
CA ALA A 51 -0.73 20.56 8.61
C ALA A 51 0.61 20.46 7.88
N TRP A 52 0.61 20.07 6.61
CA TRP A 52 1.83 19.99 5.79
C TRP A 52 2.41 21.36 5.46
N ALA A 53 1.55 22.36 5.21
CA ALA A 53 1.99 23.75 5.04
C ALA A 53 2.66 24.30 6.31
N ALA A 54 2.05 24.06 7.49
CA ALA A 54 2.62 24.46 8.78
C ALA A 54 3.97 23.79 9.07
N ARG A 55 4.23 22.61 8.50
CA ARG A 55 5.50 21.88 8.63
C ARG A 55 6.54 22.29 7.58
N GLY A 56 6.20 23.10 6.59
CA GLY A 56 7.07 23.37 5.43
C GLY A 56 7.42 22.11 4.63
N SER A 57 6.53 21.11 4.66
CA SER A 57 6.73 19.84 3.97
C SER A 57 6.15 19.88 2.56
N PHE A 58 6.74 19.11 1.65
CA PHE A 58 6.28 18.99 0.26
C PHE A 58 4.77 18.70 0.19
N PRO A 59 4.00 19.36 -0.68
CA PRO A 59 4.39 20.31 -1.72
C PRO A 59 4.44 21.78 -1.30
N PHE A 60 4.22 22.10 -0.03
CA PHE A 60 4.13 23.49 0.48
C PHE A 60 5.47 24.05 0.97
N GLY A 61 6.55 23.26 0.91
CA GLY A 61 7.91 23.65 1.30
C GLY A 61 8.95 22.64 0.84
N ASN A 62 10.18 22.83 1.28
CA ASN A 62 11.36 22.10 0.80
C ASN A 62 11.66 20.81 1.58
N THR A 63 10.97 20.53 2.68
CA THR A 63 11.16 19.30 3.44
C THR A 63 10.48 18.15 2.69
N GLY A 64 11.24 17.12 2.31
CA GLY A 64 10.70 15.94 1.64
C GLY A 64 9.68 15.20 2.50
N ARG A 65 8.63 14.69 1.87
CA ARG A 65 7.57 13.90 2.53
C ARG A 65 7.66 12.42 2.23
N ALA A 66 8.25 12.05 1.10
CA ALA A 66 8.33 10.66 0.67
C ALA A 66 9.32 9.88 1.55
N ILE A 67 8.79 9.13 2.51
CA ILE A 67 9.54 8.30 3.45
C ILE A 67 9.10 6.85 3.35
N ASN A 68 9.99 5.91 3.70
CA ASN A 68 9.75 4.48 3.75
C ASN A 68 8.96 3.98 2.53
N ASP A 69 7.81 3.32 2.72
CA ASP A 69 7.01 2.75 1.64
C ASP A 69 6.54 3.80 0.62
N GLN A 70 6.29 5.04 1.03
CA GLN A 70 5.90 6.08 0.10
C GLN A 70 7.00 6.36 -0.93
N ALA A 71 8.26 6.44 -0.49
CA ALA A 71 9.42 6.64 -1.37
C ALA A 71 9.77 5.37 -2.15
N ASN A 72 9.70 4.22 -1.47
CA ASN A 72 10.23 2.97 -1.99
C ASN A 72 9.21 2.15 -2.79
N GLN A 73 7.91 2.39 -2.63
CA GLN A 73 6.84 1.67 -3.32
C GLN A 73 5.88 2.63 -4.03
N TYR A 74 5.19 3.53 -3.31
CA TYR A 74 4.07 4.26 -3.92
C TYR A 74 4.51 5.18 -5.05
N VAL A 75 5.54 5.99 -4.88
CA VAL A 75 6.03 6.87 -5.96
C VAL A 75 6.52 6.05 -7.16
N PRO A 76 7.37 5.00 -7.01
CA PRO A 76 7.77 4.13 -8.10
C PRO A 76 6.62 3.42 -8.82
N PHE A 77 5.67 2.82 -8.07
CA PHE A 77 4.52 2.15 -8.69
C PHE A 77 3.60 3.12 -9.45
N HIS A 78 3.38 4.33 -8.94
CA HIS A 78 2.60 5.33 -9.67
C HIS A 78 3.33 5.88 -10.91
N ARG A 79 4.69 5.91 -10.92
CA ARG A 79 5.47 6.17 -12.13
C ARG A 79 5.32 5.04 -13.14
N ALA A 80 5.33 3.77 -12.69
CA ALA A 80 5.07 2.63 -13.54
C ALA A 80 3.64 2.67 -14.13
N LEU A 81 2.63 3.09 -13.35
CA LEU A 81 1.27 3.33 -13.86
C LEU A 81 1.26 4.40 -14.95
N TRP A 82 1.98 5.50 -14.74
CA TRP A 82 2.12 6.56 -15.73
C TRP A 82 2.73 6.02 -17.02
N ASP A 83 3.84 5.27 -16.91
CA ASP A 83 4.54 4.66 -18.03
C ASP A 83 3.65 3.67 -18.80
N LEU A 84 2.86 2.84 -18.09
CA LEU A 84 1.89 1.92 -18.69
C LEU A 84 0.85 2.63 -19.54
N VAL A 85 0.21 3.65 -18.98
CA VAL A 85 -0.89 4.37 -19.66
C VAL A 85 -0.39 5.16 -20.86
N HIS A 86 0.85 5.67 -20.80
CA HIS A 86 1.45 6.42 -21.92
C HIS A 86 2.23 5.52 -22.90
N GLY A 87 2.11 4.20 -22.79
CA GLY A 87 2.75 3.27 -23.71
C GLY A 87 4.28 3.27 -23.65
N GLN A 88 4.85 3.62 -22.51
CA GLN A 88 6.29 3.75 -22.31
C GLN A 88 6.88 2.66 -21.40
N ALA A 89 6.06 1.76 -20.88
CA ALA A 89 6.52 0.64 -20.08
C ALA A 89 7.11 -0.47 -20.97
N SER A 90 8.12 -1.17 -20.48
CA SER A 90 8.66 -2.38 -21.13
C SER A 90 7.73 -3.59 -20.97
N GLY A 91 6.96 -3.64 -19.87
CA GLY A 91 5.95 -4.65 -19.56
C GLY A 91 4.52 -4.17 -19.79
N ASP A 92 3.57 -4.88 -19.17
CA ASP A 92 2.15 -4.53 -19.13
C ASP A 92 1.56 -4.73 -17.71
N VAL A 93 0.23 -4.77 -17.60
CA VAL A 93 -0.44 -4.98 -16.32
C VAL A 93 -0.21 -6.37 -15.73
N LEU A 94 0.14 -7.37 -16.54
CA LEU A 94 0.38 -8.75 -16.11
C LEU A 94 1.82 -8.96 -15.64
N PHE A 95 2.79 -8.36 -16.35
CA PHE A 95 4.21 -8.59 -16.11
C PHE A 95 5.05 -7.33 -16.30
N SER A 96 6.00 -7.09 -15.39
CA SER A 96 6.96 -5.99 -15.46
C SER A 96 8.38 -6.51 -15.66
N TRP A 97 9.08 -5.95 -16.65
CA TRP A 97 10.50 -6.22 -16.89
C TRP A 97 11.42 -5.31 -16.05
N SER A 98 10.86 -4.27 -15.42
CA SER A 98 11.59 -3.21 -14.72
C SER A 98 11.86 -3.48 -13.23
N GLY A 99 11.78 -4.71 -12.76
CA GLY A 99 12.09 -5.03 -11.36
C GLY A 99 12.44 -6.49 -11.20
N GLY A 100 13.39 -6.84 -10.33
CA GLY A 100 13.74 -8.21 -9.97
C GLY A 100 14.05 -9.12 -11.15
N PHE A 101 14.55 -8.57 -12.26
CA PHE A 101 14.77 -9.25 -13.55
C PHE A 101 13.52 -9.85 -14.20
N GLY A 102 12.36 -9.33 -13.88
CA GLY A 102 11.07 -9.73 -14.41
C GLY A 102 10.15 -10.31 -13.34
N GLN A 103 9.01 -9.64 -13.10
CA GLN A 103 8.08 -9.99 -12.02
C GLN A 103 6.62 -9.89 -12.48
N GLN A 104 5.76 -10.71 -11.86
CA GLN A 104 4.32 -10.52 -11.99
C GLN A 104 3.90 -9.15 -11.48
N PHE A 105 3.25 -8.33 -12.33
CA PHE A 105 2.85 -6.97 -11.96
C PHE A 105 1.40 -6.85 -11.51
N LEU A 106 0.53 -7.79 -11.89
CA LEU A 106 -0.92 -7.72 -11.62
C LEU A 106 -1.24 -7.61 -10.12
N SER A 107 -0.52 -8.33 -9.27
CA SER A 107 -0.73 -8.31 -7.82
C SER A 107 -0.27 -6.99 -7.20
N ASP A 108 0.84 -6.44 -7.67
CA ASP A 108 1.33 -5.13 -7.26
C ASP A 108 0.41 -4.01 -7.76
N TYR A 109 -0.05 -4.08 -9.01
CA TYR A 109 -1.04 -3.17 -9.57
C TYR A 109 -2.29 -3.12 -8.69
N TYR A 110 -2.87 -4.28 -8.37
CA TYR A 110 -4.08 -4.36 -7.55
C TYR A 110 -3.86 -3.81 -6.14
N THR A 111 -2.74 -4.13 -5.53
CA THR A 111 -2.46 -3.74 -4.13
C THR A 111 -2.10 -2.26 -3.99
N TYR A 112 -1.16 -1.77 -4.81
CA TYR A 112 -0.60 -0.42 -4.65
C TYR A 112 -1.33 0.64 -5.46
N LEU A 113 -1.98 0.27 -6.56
CA LEU A 113 -2.62 1.15 -7.53
C LEU A 113 -4.14 0.98 -7.64
N GLY A 114 -4.73 0.05 -6.89
CA GLY A 114 -6.16 -0.25 -6.92
C GLY A 114 -7.05 0.91 -6.47
N ASN A 115 -6.55 1.83 -5.63
CA ASN A 115 -7.28 3.04 -5.26
C ASN A 115 -7.62 3.85 -6.52
N PRO A 116 -8.91 4.09 -6.85
CA PRO A 116 -9.30 4.82 -8.06
C PRO A 116 -8.64 6.19 -8.23
N PHE A 117 -8.29 6.85 -7.11
CA PHE A 117 -7.59 8.14 -7.17
C PHE A 117 -6.11 8.01 -7.56
N SER A 118 -5.55 6.80 -7.63
CA SER A 118 -4.20 6.55 -8.18
C SER A 118 -4.08 7.04 -9.64
N TRP A 119 -5.20 7.08 -10.39
CA TRP A 119 -5.26 7.60 -11.74
C TRP A 119 -4.99 9.11 -11.85
N LEU A 120 -4.98 9.85 -10.75
CA LEU A 120 -4.49 11.25 -10.73
C LEU A 120 -3.02 11.34 -11.18
N ALA A 121 -2.23 10.30 -10.94
CA ALA A 121 -0.83 10.25 -11.38
C ALA A 121 -0.67 10.32 -12.89
N VAL A 122 -1.64 9.83 -13.65
CA VAL A 122 -1.62 9.81 -15.12
C VAL A 122 -1.89 11.21 -15.72
N LEU A 123 -2.51 12.10 -14.95
CA LEU A 123 -2.92 13.44 -15.40
C LEU A 123 -1.82 14.50 -15.27
N VAL A 124 -0.72 14.18 -14.60
CA VAL A 124 0.42 15.10 -14.39
C VAL A 124 1.62 14.65 -15.22
N PRO A 125 2.59 15.53 -15.52
CA PRO A 125 3.86 15.10 -16.11
C PRO A 125 4.56 14.07 -15.22
N ARG A 126 5.26 13.10 -15.82
CA ARG A 126 5.96 12.01 -15.10
C ARG A 126 6.88 12.50 -13.98
N ALA A 127 7.53 13.64 -14.18
CA ALA A 127 8.41 14.26 -13.19
C ALA A 127 7.67 14.72 -11.92
N HIS A 128 6.35 14.93 -12.00
CA HIS A 128 5.50 15.42 -10.91
C HIS A 128 4.53 14.35 -10.37
N VAL A 129 4.80 13.07 -10.60
CA VAL A 129 3.99 11.96 -10.06
C VAL A 129 3.97 11.96 -8.53
N ASP A 130 5.04 12.42 -7.88
CA ASP A 130 5.10 12.62 -6.42
C ASP A 130 4.04 13.60 -5.90
N LEU A 131 3.74 14.68 -6.66
CA LEU A 131 2.65 15.61 -6.36
C LEU A 131 1.27 14.92 -6.46
N ALA A 132 1.08 14.07 -7.47
CA ALA A 132 -0.16 13.29 -7.58
C ALA A 132 -0.30 12.30 -6.41
N VAL A 133 0.78 11.60 -6.02
CA VAL A 133 0.78 10.72 -4.85
C VAL A 133 0.46 11.49 -3.56
N PHE A 134 0.93 12.73 -3.42
CA PHE A 134 0.47 13.61 -2.33
C PHE A 134 -1.04 13.86 -2.43
N ALA A 135 -1.55 14.26 -3.60
CA ALA A 135 -2.95 14.64 -3.80
C ALA A 135 -3.93 13.47 -3.55
N ILE A 136 -3.53 12.23 -3.85
CA ILE A 136 -4.33 11.02 -3.58
C ILE A 136 -4.74 10.98 -2.09
N THR A 137 -3.86 11.37 -1.18
CA THR A 137 -4.13 11.30 0.28
C THR A 137 -5.30 12.20 0.69
N PRO A 138 -5.25 13.55 0.56
CA PRO A 138 -6.36 14.42 0.97
C PRO A 138 -7.64 14.20 0.17
N VAL A 139 -7.54 13.80 -1.10
CA VAL A 139 -8.71 13.48 -1.93
C VAL A 139 -9.41 12.23 -1.41
N THR A 140 -8.68 11.17 -1.10
CA THR A 140 -9.25 9.93 -0.54
C THR A 140 -9.87 10.17 0.84
N MET A 141 -9.19 10.89 1.73
CA MET A 141 -9.69 11.25 3.05
C MET A 141 -10.96 12.11 2.96
N GLY A 142 -10.97 13.12 2.07
CA GLY A 142 -12.12 13.98 1.81
C GLY A 142 -13.31 13.21 1.23
N ALA A 143 -13.07 12.28 0.29
CA ALA A 143 -14.11 11.41 -0.27
C ALA A 143 -14.72 10.49 0.80
N ALA A 144 -13.90 9.93 1.68
CA ALA A 144 -14.37 9.13 2.81
C ALA A 144 -15.24 9.94 3.78
N ALA A 145 -14.83 11.15 4.12
CA ALA A 145 -15.60 12.09 4.94
C ALA A 145 -16.95 12.44 4.30
N ALA A 146 -16.96 12.69 2.99
CA ALA A 146 -18.18 12.96 2.23
C ALA A 146 -19.13 11.77 2.21
N LEU A 147 -18.62 10.54 2.00
CA LEU A 147 -19.40 9.32 2.04
C LEU A 147 -19.95 9.02 3.45
N MET A 148 -19.14 9.26 4.49
CA MET A 148 -19.60 9.12 5.88
C MET A 148 -20.75 10.09 6.15
N THR A 149 -20.68 11.34 5.68
CA THR A 149 -21.79 12.31 5.77
C THR A 149 -23.09 11.79 5.16
N VAL A 150 -23.00 11.12 4.00
CA VAL A 150 -24.16 10.47 3.36
C VAL A 150 -24.68 9.31 4.19
N TYR A 151 -23.78 8.45 4.70
CA TYR A 151 -24.14 7.31 5.51
C TYR A 151 -24.83 7.72 6.83
N LEU A 152 -24.29 8.73 7.54
CA LEU A 152 -24.91 9.27 8.75
C LEU A 152 -26.34 9.75 8.49
N GLY A 153 -26.59 10.40 7.34
CA GLY A 153 -27.92 10.83 6.94
C GLY A 153 -28.88 9.70 6.61
N LYS A 154 -28.37 8.51 6.31
CA LYS A 154 -29.18 7.30 6.14
C LYS A 154 -29.53 6.64 7.46
N LEU A 155 -28.62 6.67 8.42
CA LEU A 155 -28.88 6.13 9.76
C LEU A 155 -29.92 6.93 10.50
N GLN A 156 -29.82 8.27 10.47
CA GLN A 156 -30.78 9.17 11.10
C GLN A 156 -30.82 10.52 10.37
N PRO A 157 -32.03 11.06 10.09
CA PRO A 157 -32.19 12.42 9.57
C PRO A 157 -31.63 13.48 10.52
N GLY A 158 -31.12 14.59 9.96
CA GLY A 158 -30.63 15.73 10.72
C GLY A 158 -30.01 16.80 9.84
N PRO A 159 -29.53 17.92 10.41
CA PRO A 159 -28.96 19.02 9.64
C PRO A 159 -27.75 18.58 8.83
N TRP A 160 -27.67 19.02 7.56
CA TRP A 160 -26.61 18.63 6.64
C TRP A 160 -25.20 19.02 7.15
N TRP A 161 -25.07 20.20 7.76
CA TRP A 161 -23.80 20.72 8.23
C TRP A 161 -23.25 19.94 9.44
N GLN A 162 -24.11 19.49 10.36
CA GLN A 162 -23.73 18.66 11.51
C GLN A 162 -23.15 17.32 11.05
N ARG A 163 -23.83 16.70 10.06
CA ARG A 163 -23.33 15.49 9.43
C ARG A 163 -22.01 15.73 8.71
N GLY A 164 -21.89 16.88 8.03
CA GLY A 164 -20.64 17.29 7.37
C GLY A 164 -19.47 17.44 8.32
N VAL A 165 -19.67 18.07 9.48
CA VAL A 165 -18.62 18.17 10.51
C VAL A 165 -18.24 16.80 11.05
N LEU A 166 -19.18 15.92 11.36
CA LEU A 166 -18.87 14.57 11.84
C LEU A 166 -18.26 13.68 10.74
N GLY A 167 -18.64 13.88 9.47
CA GLY A 167 -17.93 13.29 8.36
C GLY A 167 -16.45 13.71 8.30
N ALA A 168 -16.16 15.00 8.55
CA ALA A 168 -14.78 15.48 8.64
C ALA A 168 -14.03 14.88 9.84
N VAL A 169 -14.66 14.75 11.01
CA VAL A 169 -14.09 14.03 12.17
C VAL A 169 -13.67 12.60 11.79
N TYR A 170 -14.48 11.91 10.99
CA TYR A 170 -14.13 10.58 10.50
C TYR A 170 -12.92 10.60 9.56
N GLY A 171 -12.94 11.47 8.54
CA GLY A 171 -11.85 11.59 7.58
C GLY A 171 -10.52 12.02 8.20
N LEU A 172 -10.57 12.73 9.34
CA LEU A 172 -9.42 13.25 10.10
C LEU A 172 -9.10 12.39 11.34
N CYS A 173 -9.50 11.13 11.39
CA CYS A 173 -9.16 10.26 12.51
C CYS A 173 -7.66 10.00 12.61
N GLY A 174 -7.17 9.63 13.80
CA GLY A 174 -5.77 9.43 14.09
C GLY A 174 -5.07 8.43 13.18
N TRP A 175 -5.77 7.34 12.84
CA TRP A 175 -5.27 6.35 11.89
C TRP A 175 -5.00 6.94 10.50
N ALA A 176 -5.91 7.77 10.00
CA ALA A 176 -5.75 8.45 8.70
C ALA A 176 -4.59 9.43 8.72
N LEU A 177 -4.49 10.26 9.79
CA LEU A 177 -3.48 11.31 9.90
C LEU A 177 -2.07 10.78 10.16
N SER A 178 -1.93 9.69 10.93
CA SER A 178 -0.63 9.20 11.39
C SER A 178 -0.11 8.00 10.59
N ASP A 179 -0.96 7.03 10.26
CA ASP A 179 -0.55 5.78 9.62
C ASP A 179 -0.83 5.77 8.12
N ALA A 180 -2.11 5.85 7.74
CA ALA A 180 -2.53 5.69 6.36
C ALA A 180 -2.13 6.86 5.44
N SER A 181 -1.83 8.05 5.99
CA SER A 181 -1.39 9.21 5.20
C SER A 181 -0.10 8.96 4.41
N TYR A 182 0.73 8.02 4.84
CA TYR A 182 1.97 7.61 4.17
C TYR A 182 1.84 6.30 3.39
N ILE A 183 0.68 5.65 3.50
CA ILE A 183 0.36 4.36 2.86
C ILE A 183 -0.98 4.52 2.12
N PRO A 184 -1.01 5.21 0.98
CA PRO A 184 -2.23 5.62 0.29
C PRO A 184 -3.23 4.50 -0.02
N MET A 185 -2.75 3.26 -0.20
CA MET A 185 -3.65 2.11 -0.43
C MET A 185 -4.55 1.84 0.78
N TRP A 186 -4.06 2.04 2.03
CA TRP A 186 -4.86 1.79 3.22
C TRP A 186 -6.02 2.76 3.35
N LEU A 187 -5.85 4.01 2.90
CA LEU A 187 -6.90 5.03 2.95
C LEU A 187 -8.21 4.61 2.29
N TRP A 188 -8.16 3.63 1.38
CA TRP A 188 -9.38 3.10 0.80
C TRP A 188 -10.31 2.43 1.81
N GLY A 189 -9.81 1.93 2.93
CA GLY A 189 -10.60 1.43 4.05
C GLY A 189 -11.58 2.47 4.61
N LEU A 190 -11.13 3.75 4.69
CA LEU A 190 -12.01 4.86 5.09
C LEU A 190 -13.16 5.07 4.09
N VAL A 191 -12.95 4.87 2.81
CA VAL A 191 -13.98 4.95 1.77
C VAL A 191 -14.91 3.74 1.83
N ALA A 192 -14.33 2.54 1.98
CA ALA A 192 -15.04 1.28 1.98
C ALA A 192 -16.05 1.18 3.14
N LEU A 193 -15.71 1.64 4.34
CA LEU A 193 -16.59 1.51 5.51
C LEU A 193 -17.93 2.23 5.35
N PRO A 194 -18.02 3.53 5.06
CA PRO A 194 -19.32 4.18 4.83
C PRO A 194 -20.02 3.68 3.57
N LEU A 195 -19.28 3.28 2.52
CA LEU A 195 -19.83 2.68 1.32
C LEU A 195 -20.59 1.39 1.64
N LEU A 196 -19.97 0.49 2.40
CA LEU A 196 -20.59 -0.76 2.85
C LEU A 196 -21.68 -0.51 3.90
N GLY A 197 -21.55 0.52 4.73
CA GLY A 197 -22.61 0.98 5.62
C GLY A 197 -23.89 1.38 4.86
N ILE A 198 -23.74 2.12 3.75
CA ILE A 198 -24.87 2.46 2.85
C ILE A 198 -25.45 1.18 2.22
N ALA A 199 -24.61 0.23 1.85
CA ALA A 199 -25.02 -1.06 1.31
C ALA A 199 -25.84 -1.87 2.34
N VAL A 200 -25.45 -1.88 3.61
CA VAL A 200 -26.21 -2.48 4.72
C VAL A 200 -27.62 -1.89 4.82
N GLU A 201 -27.76 -0.56 4.80
CA GLU A 201 -29.06 0.10 4.86
C GLU A 201 -29.93 -0.28 3.65
N TRP A 202 -29.35 -0.39 2.43
CA TRP A 202 -30.13 -0.86 1.26
C TRP A 202 -30.57 -2.33 1.37
N CYS A 203 -29.80 -3.18 2.06
CA CYS A 203 -30.25 -4.55 2.35
C CYS A 203 -31.41 -4.58 3.31
N LEU A 204 -31.40 -3.75 4.35
CA LEU A 204 -32.51 -3.59 5.32
C LEU A 204 -33.76 -2.99 4.67
N GLU A 205 -33.57 -1.99 3.81
CA GLU A 205 -34.64 -1.38 3.00
C GLU A 205 -35.16 -2.34 1.89
N GLN A 206 -34.59 -3.52 1.73
CA GLN A 206 -34.93 -4.55 0.73
C GLN A 206 -34.93 -4.04 -0.72
N ARG A 207 -34.05 -3.11 -1.04
CA ARG A 207 -33.96 -2.48 -2.37
C ARG A 207 -32.50 -2.40 -2.86
N ARG A 208 -32.35 -2.09 -4.15
CA ARG A 208 -31.05 -1.82 -4.81
C ARG A 208 -30.01 -2.94 -4.67
N TRP A 209 -30.43 -4.23 -4.69
CA TRP A 209 -29.51 -5.35 -4.57
C TRP A 209 -28.31 -5.26 -5.55
N PRO A 210 -28.48 -4.91 -6.87
CA PRO A 210 -27.32 -4.71 -7.74
C PRO A 210 -26.40 -3.59 -7.27
N GLY A 211 -26.95 -2.51 -6.73
CA GLY A 211 -26.15 -1.42 -6.16
C GLY A 211 -25.34 -1.86 -4.94
N VAL A 212 -25.88 -2.77 -4.11
CA VAL A 212 -25.14 -3.37 -2.99
C VAL A 212 -23.94 -4.17 -3.52
N ALA A 213 -24.14 -5.04 -4.51
CA ALA A 213 -23.07 -5.82 -5.11
C ALA A 213 -22.00 -4.94 -5.76
N LEU A 214 -22.40 -3.87 -6.45
CA LEU A 214 -21.44 -2.90 -7.03
C LEU A 214 -20.66 -2.11 -5.97
N PHE A 215 -21.29 -1.77 -4.83
CA PHE A 215 -20.59 -1.10 -3.74
C PHE A 215 -19.58 -2.03 -3.06
N VAL A 216 -19.92 -3.31 -2.90
CA VAL A 216 -18.96 -4.31 -2.44
C VAL A 216 -17.82 -4.46 -3.45
N ALA A 217 -18.13 -4.59 -4.74
CA ALA A 217 -17.10 -4.69 -5.78
C ALA A 217 -16.17 -3.47 -5.77
N LEU A 218 -16.71 -2.25 -5.66
CA LEU A 218 -15.91 -1.01 -5.60
C LEU A 218 -15.04 -0.97 -4.34
N ALA A 219 -15.56 -1.39 -3.17
CA ALA A 219 -14.79 -1.46 -1.94
C ALA A 219 -13.58 -2.41 -2.09
N TRP A 220 -13.82 -3.63 -2.63
CA TRP A 220 -12.79 -4.64 -2.80
C TRP A 220 -11.83 -4.34 -3.95
N PHE A 221 -12.29 -3.70 -5.02
CA PHE A 221 -11.44 -3.26 -6.13
C PHE A 221 -10.37 -2.27 -5.69
N GLY A 222 -10.74 -1.29 -4.87
CA GLY A 222 -9.82 -0.23 -4.49
C GLY A 222 -8.71 -0.65 -3.53
N ASN A 223 -8.98 -1.58 -2.61
CA ASN A 223 -7.97 -2.28 -1.79
C ASN A 223 -8.64 -3.44 -1.04
N PHE A 224 -8.35 -4.67 -1.43
CA PHE A 224 -8.97 -5.86 -0.85
C PHE A 224 -8.68 -6.02 0.65
N TYR A 225 -7.50 -5.64 1.10
CA TYR A 225 -7.05 -5.86 2.47
C TYR A 225 -7.85 -5.01 3.48
N THR A 226 -7.98 -3.71 3.25
CA THR A 226 -8.79 -2.84 4.10
C THR A 226 -10.29 -2.99 3.84
N ALA A 227 -10.70 -3.41 2.63
CA ALA A 227 -12.09 -3.75 2.33
C ALA A 227 -12.56 -5.00 3.09
N MET A 228 -11.70 -5.99 3.33
CA MET A 228 -11.99 -7.13 4.20
C MET A 228 -12.34 -6.65 5.62
N MET A 229 -11.53 -5.77 6.20
CA MET A 229 -11.78 -5.17 7.52
C MET A 229 -13.08 -4.36 7.52
N ALA A 230 -13.33 -3.56 6.49
CA ALA A 230 -14.58 -2.81 6.33
C ALA A 230 -15.80 -3.73 6.14
N THR A 231 -15.63 -4.90 5.50
CA THR A 231 -16.69 -5.91 5.35
C THR A 231 -17.04 -6.57 6.69
N MET A 232 -16.05 -6.90 7.51
CA MET A 232 -16.26 -7.37 8.88
C MET A 232 -16.99 -6.32 9.73
N ALA A 233 -16.58 -5.05 9.61
CA ALA A 233 -17.28 -3.95 10.25
C ALA A 233 -18.75 -3.82 9.75
N ALA A 234 -18.99 -4.00 8.46
CA ALA A 234 -20.34 -3.98 7.89
C ALA A 234 -21.21 -5.14 8.43
N CYS A 235 -20.64 -6.31 8.70
CA CYS A 235 -21.35 -7.40 9.40
C CYS A 235 -21.74 -6.99 10.82
N VAL A 236 -20.84 -6.33 11.57
CA VAL A 236 -21.17 -5.78 12.90
C VAL A 236 -22.29 -4.74 12.80
N LEU A 237 -22.20 -3.79 11.86
CA LEU A 237 -23.22 -2.79 11.61
C LEU A 237 -24.58 -3.43 11.28
N LEU A 238 -24.58 -4.45 10.40
CA LEU A 238 -25.81 -5.19 10.06
C LEU A 238 -26.40 -5.86 11.31
N ALA A 239 -25.59 -6.52 12.12
CA ALA A 239 -26.05 -7.17 13.35
C ALA A 239 -26.68 -6.16 14.33
N VAL A 240 -26.00 -5.02 14.58
CA VAL A 240 -26.51 -3.94 15.42
C VAL A 240 -27.85 -3.42 14.91
N ARG A 241 -27.98 -3.19 13.59
CA ARG A 241 -29.22 -2.72 12.96
C ARG A 241 -30.33 -3.74 13.06
N LEU A 242 -30.07 -5.04 12.82
CA LEU A 242 -31.05 -6.12 12.96
C LEU A 242 -31.55 -6.26 14.40
N ILE A 243 -30.74 -5.99 15.41
CA ILE A 243 -31.12 -6.03 16.82
C ILE A 243 -31.93 -4.80 17.22
N THR A 244 -31.53 -3.60 16.73
CA THR A 244 -32.11 -2.32 17.17
C THR A 244 -33.39 -1.91 16.43
N LEU A 245 -33.57 -2.41 15.20
CA LEU A 245 -34.77 -2.14 14.42
C LEU A 245 -35.93 -3.14 14.72
N ASP A 246 -37.17 -2.67 14.67
CA ASP A 246 -38.35 -3.50 14.81
C ASP A 246 -38.66 -4.18 13.47
N LEU A 247 -38.01 -5.30 13.21
CA LEU A 247 -38.14 -6.12 12.01
C LEU A 247 -38.73 -7.48 12.35
N THR A 248 -39.60 -8.00 11.48
CA THR A 248 -40.06 -9.38 11.56
C THR A 248 -38.89 -10.36 11.25
N GLY A 249 -39.03 -11.63 11.72
CA GLY A 249 -38.04 -12.67 11.41
C GLY A 249 -37.77 -12.83 9.91
N ALA A 250 -38.84 -12.79 9.11
CA ALA A 250 -38.77 -12.89 7.65
C ALA A 250 -38.04 -11.69 7.01
N GLN A 251 -38.19 -10.48 7.55
CA GLN A 251 -37.45 -9.30 7.08
C GLN A 251 -35.95 -9.40 7.44
N ARG A 252 -35.64 -9.87 8.64
CA ARG A 252 -34.22 -10.10 9.08
C ARG A 252 -33.54 -11.13 8.18
N LEU A 253 -34.21 -12.28 7.94
CA LEU A 253 -33.66 -13.34 7.08
C LEU A 253 -33.44 -12.83 5.64
N ARG A 254 -34.40 -12.09 5.09
CA ARG A 254 -34.27 -11.48 3.76
C ARG A 254 -33.12 -10.47 3.70
N ALA A 255 -32.91 -9.65 4.71
CA ALA A 255 -31.82 -8.70 4.77
C ALA A 255 -30.46 -9.43 4.81
N LEU A 256 -30.33 -10.48 5.64
CA LEU A 256 -29.15 -11.34 5.71
C LEU A 256 -28.83 -12.01 4.37
N TRP A 257 -29.84 -12.63 3.74
CA TRP A 257 -29.67 -13.27 2.44
C TRP A 257 -29.24 -12.28 1.35
N ARG A 258 -29.83 -11.10 1.33
CA ARG A 258 -29.47 -10.04 0.39
C ARG A 258 -28.05 -9.54 0.62
N ALA A 259 -27.64 -9.33 1.85
CA ALA A 259 -26.30 -8.95 2.20
C ALA A 259 -25.29 -10.03 1.78
N ALA A 260 -25.52 -11.28 2.16
CA ALA A 260 -24.64 -12.39 1.81
C ALA A 260 -24.50 -12.60 0.29
N SER A 261 -25.64 -12.67 -0.42
CA SER A 261 -25.64 -12.90 -1.87
C SER A 261 -25.03 -11.73 -2.66
N ALA A 262 -25.30 -10.48 -2.27
CA ALA A 262 -24.73 -9.31 -2.93
C ALA A 262 -23.23 -9.16 -2.62
N THR A 263 -22.79 -9.50 -1.40
CA THR A 263 -21.37 -9.53 -1.03
C THR A 263 -20.63 -10.58 -1.84
N ALA A 264 -21.17 -11.80 -1.95
CA ALA A 264 -20.58 -12.85 -2.77
C ALA A 264 -20.43 -12.40 -4.24
N VAL A 265 -21.49 -11.87 -4.86
CA VAL A 265 -21.42 -11.38 -6.24
C VAL A 265 -20.45 -10.22 -6.37
N GLY A 266 -20.42 -9.28 -5.43
CA GLY A 266 -19.47 -8.16 -5.43
C GLY A 266 -18.01 -8.61 -5.37
N ILE A 267 -17.68 -9.58 -4.52
CA ILE A 267 -16.33 -10.15 -4.42
C ILE A 267 -15.97 -10.92 -5.70
N LEU A 268 -16.90 -11.74 -6.22
CA LEU A 268 -16.68 -12.48 -7.46
C LEU A 268 -16.33 -11.57 -8.65
N LEU A 269 -16.88 -10.36 -8.72
CA LEU A 269 -16.53 -9.37 -9.74
C LEU A 269 -15.06 -8.92 -9.65
N THR A 270 -14.43 -9.02 -8.50
CA THR A 270 -13.01 -8.64 -8.31
C THR A 270 -12.02 -9.80 -8.44
N LEU A 271 -12.50 -11.04 -8.60
CA LEU A 271 -11.65 -12.23 -8.66
C LEU A 271 -10.56 -12.20 -9.75
N PRO A 272 -10.72 -11.55 -10.92
CA PRO A 272 -9.61 -11.44 -11.88
C PRO A 272 -8.35 -10.78 -11.31
N LEU A 273 -8.49 -9.95 -10.29
CA LEU A 273 -7.38 -9.31 -9.58
C LEU A 273 -7.10 -10.00 -8.24
N LEU A 274 -8.15 -10.33 -7.50
CA LEU A 274 -8.06 -10.87 -6.15
C LEU A 274 -7.43 -12.27 -6.13
N LEU A 275 -7.85 -13.18 -7.02
CA LEU A 275 -7.37 -14.57 -7.00
C LEU A 275 -5.89 -14.69 -7.40
N PRO A 276 -5.40 -14.02 -8.45
CA PRO A 276 -3.96 -13.97 -8.71
C PRO A 276 -3.15 -13.39 -7.55
N SER A 277 -3.64 -12.31 -6.92
CA SER A 277 -2.95 -11.68 -5.79
C SER A 277 -2.91 -12.57 -4.55
N PHE A 278 -3.98 -13.30 -4.28
CA PHE A 278 -4.03 -14.27 -3.18
C PHE A 278 -3.03 -15.42 -3.41
N LEU A 279 -3.00 -15.98 -4.63
CA LEU A 279 -2.05 -17.05 -4.98
C LEU A 279 -0.60 -16.55 -4.97
N SER A 280 -0.36 -15.31 -5.42
CA SER A 280 0.97 -14.69 -5.35
C SER A 280 1.43 -14.43 -3.92
N SER A 281 0.51 -14.09 -3.01
CA SER A 281 0.83 -13.94 -1.59
C SER A 281 1.29 -15.25 -0.97
N GLY A 282 0.67 -16.38 -1.36
CA GLY A 282 1.09 -17.71 -0.91
C GLY A 282 2.42 -18.19 -1.51
N ALA A 283 2.83 -17.65 -2.66
CA ALA A 283 4.11 -17.96 -3.33
C ALA A 283 5.20 -16.90 -3.06
N ALA A 284 4.89 -15.87 -2.26
CA ALA A 284 5.84 -14.83 -1.91
C ALA A 284 6.87 -15.34 -0.90
N GLN A 285 8.07 -14.76 -0.97
CA GLN A 285 9.14 -15.04 -0.02
C GLN A 285 8.62 -14.87 1.42
N PRO A 286 8.74 -15.88 2.28
CA PRO A 286 8.30 -15.80 3.68
C PRO A 286 9.02 -14.68 4.44
N THR A 287 8.31 -14.06 5.38
CA THR A 287 8.91 -13.10 6.32
C THR A 287 8.82 -13.63 7.74
N LYS A 288 9.87 -13.39 8.52
CA LYS A 288 9.87 -13.68 9.96
C LYS A 288 9.09 -12.59 10.67
N THR A 289 7.80 -12.84 10.93
CA THR A 289 6.97 -11.95 11.73
C THR A 289 6.94 -12.42 13.17
N ALA A 290 7.20 -11.51 14.12
CA ALA A 290 6.96 -11.79 15.53
C ALA A 290 5.46 -12.03 15.76
N ALA A 291 5.10 -12.89 16.69
CA ALA A 291 3.72 -13.05 17.12
C ALA A 291 3.15 -11.69 17.59
N PHE A 292 1.85 -11.49 17.39
CA PHE A 292 1.20 -10.27 17.88
C PHE A 292 1.24 -10.25 19.41
N ASP A 293 1.86 -9.19 19.96
CA ASP A 293 1.91 -8.88 21.38
C ASP A 293 1.05 -7.64 21.65
N PRO A 294 -0.06 -7.76 22.42
CA PRO A 294 -0.93 -6.63 22.75
C PRO A 294 -0.18 -5.57 23.54
N VAL A 295 -0.37 -4.30 23.16
CA VAL A 295 0.20 -3.20 23.96
C VAL A 295 -0.51 -3.07 25.30
N ARG A 296 0.19 -2.53 26.30
CA ARG A 296 -0.42 -2.26 27.61
C ARG A 296 -1.68 -1.41 27.45
N ILE A 297 -2.68 -1.65 28.29
CA ILE A 297 -4.01 -1.02 28.14
C ILE A 297 -3.96 0.50 28.21
N GLU A 298 -3.08 1.07 29.03
CA GLU A 298 -2.92 2.53 29.15
C GLU A 298 -2.32 3.13 27.85
N VAL A 299 -1.41 2.43 27.17
CA VAL A 299 -0.87 2.81 25.86
C VAL A 299 -1.99 2.73 24.80
N PHE A 300 -2.79 1.68 24.85
CA PHE A 300 -3.92 1.51 23.96
C PHE A 300 -4.95 2.64 24.11
N LEU A 301 -5.32 2.97 25.34
CA LEU A 301 -6.26 4.06 25.61
C LEU A 301 -5.68 5.44 25.30
N ALA A 302 -4.37 5.65 25.48
CA ALA A 302 -3.70 6.89 25.08
C ALA A 302 -3.83 7.14 23.56
N GLY A 303 -3.96 6.08 22.76
CA GLY A 303 -4.24 6.17 21.31
C GLY A 303 -5.55 6.88 20.95
N MET A 304 -6.48 7.03 21.87
CA MET A 304 -7.73 7.78 21.69
C MET A 304 -7.56 9.29 21.87
N LEU A 305 -6.48 9.74 22.49
CA LEU A 305 -6.24 11.14 22.78
C LEU A 305 -5.57 11.87 21.61
N PRO A 306 -5.85 13.17 21.39
CA PRO A 306 -5.21 13.95 20.33
C PRO A 306 -3.73 14.20 20.63
N ALA A 307 -2.93 14.33 19.59
CA ALA A 307 -1.53 14.74 19.62
C ALA A 307 -0.62 13.94 20.58
N THR A 308 -0.94 12.65 20.81
CA THR A 308 -0.07 11.72 21.52
C THR A 308 1.15 11.32 20.68
N HIS A 309 2.24 10.95 21.35
CA HIS A 309 3.50 10.55 20.72
C HIS A 309 3.56 9.06 20.36
N LEU A 310 2.42 8.45 20.04
CA LEU A 310 2.35 7.04 19.71
C LEU A 310 3.25 6.71 18.52
N TRP A 311 4.07 5.68 18.69
CA TRP A 311 5.06 5.27 17.69
C TRP A 311 5.12 3.73 17.56
N GLY A 312 5.49 3.25 16.35
CA GLY A 312 5.79 1.86 16.08
C GLY A 312 4.82 0.83 16.66
N GLY A 313 3.92 0.27 15.87
CA GLY A 313 3.01 -0.80 16.31
C GLY A 313 1.98 -0.41 17.37
N ARG A 314 1.75 0.88 17.60
CA ARG A 314 0.76 1.38 18.58
C ARG A 314 -0.52 1.86 17.89
N PRO A 315 -1.72 1.67 18.49
CA PRO A 315 -2.99 2.01 17.86
C PRO A 315 -3.22 3.52 17.77
N ARG A 316 -3.80 3.98 16.66
CA ARG A 316 -4.19 5.38 16.40
C ARG A 316 -5.71 5.49 16.39
N LEU A 317 -6.31 5.59 17.56
CA LEU A 317 -7.77 5.54 17.77
C LEU A 317 -8.42 6.92 17.86
N TYR A 318 -7.65 8.01 17.83
CA TYR A 318 -8.10 9.37 17.96
C TYR A 318 -9.24 9.74 16.99
N VAL A 319 -10.27 10.37 17.49
CA VAL A 319 -11.33 11.06 16.76
C VAL A 319 -11.61 12.36 17.47
N ALA A 320 -11.31 13.50 16.95
CA ALA A 320 -11.40 14.83 17.52
C ALA A 320 -12.18 14.94 18.87
N SER A 321 -11.79 15.82 19.76
CA SER A 321 -12.43 15.99 21.09
C SER A 321 -13.96 16.15 21.00
N LEU A 322 -14.44 16.81 19.92
CA LEU A 322 -15.86 16.92 19.61
C LEU A 322 -16.52 15.55 19.44
N GLY A 323 -15.88 14.65 18.68
CA GLY A 323 -16.37 13.29 18.44
C GLY A 323 -16.40 12.45 19.72
N LEU A 324 -15.36 12.54 20.55
CA LEU A 324 -15.26 11.82 21.83
C LEU A 324 -16.33 12.29 22.86
N ILE A 325 -16.51 13.61 22.99
CA ILE A 325 -17.53 14.17 23.90
C ILE A 325 -18.93 13.75 23.46
N LEU A 326 -19.24 13.81 22.16
CA LEU A 326 -20.55 13.38 21.63
C LEU A 326 -20.75 11.89 21.82
N ALA A 327 -19.76 11.05 21.50
CA ALA A 327 -19.85 9.62 21.69
C ALA A 327 -19.99 9.23 23.17
N GLY A 328 -19.25 9.88 24.07
CA GLY A 328 -19.40 9.69 25.51
C GLY A 328 -20.80 10.09 26.00
N SER A 329 -21.35 11.19 25.48
CA SER A 329 -22.70 11.65 25.86
C SER A 329 -23.82 10.69 25.42
N PHE A 330 -23.57 9.84 24.42
CA PHE A 330 -24.53 8.84 23.94
C PHE A 330 -25.02 7.89 25.04
N LEU A 331 -24.12 7.46 25.90
CA LEU A 331 -24.43 6.55 27.01
C LEU A 331 -25.44 7.15 28.00
N PHE A 332 -25.37 8.45 28.21
CA PHE A 332 -26.23 9.19 29.15
C PHE A 332 -27.50 9.74 28.49
N ASN A 333 -27.60 9.77 27.15
CA ASN A 333 -28.70 10.39 26.43
C ASN A 333 -29.98 9.57 26.53
N THR A 334 -30.85 9.92 27.48
CA THR A 334 -32.13 9.22 27.71
C THR A 334 -33.17 9.42 26.61
N ALA A 335 -32.99 10.36 25.69
CA ALA A 335 -33.82 10.47 24.48
C ALA A 335 -33.68 9.30 23.53
N ILE A 336 -32.60 8.51 23.66
CA ILE A 336 -32.37 7.30 22.88
C ILE A 336 -32.79 6.09 23.70
N ALA A 337 -33.52 5.15 23.08
CA ALA A 337 -33.98 3.94 23.76
C ALA A 337 -32.82 3.17 24.41
N LYS A 338 -33.01 2.66 25.64
CA LYS A 338 -31.98 1.94 26.41
C LYS A 338 -31.36 0.78 25.60
N LYS A 339 -32.19 -0.02 24.91
CA LYS A 339 -31.76 -1.11 24.05
C LYS A 339 -30.78 -0.61 23.00
N THR A 340 -31.08 0.45 22.26
CA THR A 340 -30.23 1.03 21.21
C THR A 340 -28.91 1.52 21.79
N ARG A 341 -28.92 2.23 22.93
CA ARG A 341 -27.71 2.69 23.60
C ARG A 341 -26.78 1.54 23.99
N LEU A 342 -27.34 0.51 24.62
CA LEU A 342 -26.55 -0.63 25.08
C LEU A 342 -25.98 -1.45 23.93
N VAL A 343 -26.75 -1.70 22.86
CA VAL A 343 -26.30 -2.49 21.71
C VAL A 343 -25.20 -1.76 20.94
N TRP A 344 -25.35 -0.46 20.67
CA TRP A 344 -24.28 0.32 20.00
C TRP A 344 -23.02 0.44 20.85
N ALA A 345 -23.19 0.71 22.17
CA ALA A 345 -22.05 0.78 23.07
C ALA A 345 -21.31 -0.56 23.16
N ALA A 346 -22.04 -1.65 23.35
CA ALA A 346 -21.45 -2.99 23.42
C ALA A 346 -20.73 -3.35 22.11
N ALA A 347 -21.33 -3.08 20.95
CA ALA A 347 -20.69 -3.33 19.66
C ALA A 347 -19.39 -2.51 19.50
N THR A 348 -19.40 -1.22 19.87
CA THR A 348 -18.20 -0.37 19.78
C THR A 348 -17.10 -0.86 20.73
N LEU A 349 -17.45 -1.26 21.95
CA LEU A 349 -16.50 -1.81 22.94
C LEU A 349 -15.95 -3.16 22.51
N LEU A 350 -16.78 -4.06 21.97
CA LEU A 350 -16.37 -5.36 21.47
C LEU A 350 -15.41 -5.21 20.27
N VAL A 351 -15.70 -4.30 19.35
CA VAL A 351 -14.82 -4.02 18.21
C VAL A 351 -13.44 -3.53 18.69
N VAL A 352 -13.40 -2.53 19.56
CA VAL A 352 -12.11 -2.01 20.03
C VAL A 352 -11.36 -3.02 20.91
N ALA A 353 -12.06 -3.80 21.73
CA ALA A 353 -11.44 -4.85 22.54
C ALA A 353 -10.87 -5.98 21.65
N SER A 354 -11.52 -6.28 20.52
CA SER A 354 -11.05 -7.29 19.56
C SER A 354 -9.70 -6.95 18.93
N PHE A 355 -9.26 -5.70 18.97
CA PHE A 355 -7.94 -5.28 18.49
C PHE A 355 -6.80 -5.69 19.44
N GLN A 356 -7.09 -5.94 20.70
CA GLN A 356 -6.13 -6.32 21.72
C GLN A 356 -6.12 -7.83 22.02
N PHE A 357 -7.02 -8.61 21.44
CA PHE A 357 -7.08 -10.03 21.66
C PHE A 357 -6.46 -10.78 20.47
N PRO A 358 -5.34 -11.52 20.67
CA PRO A 358 -4.57 -12.10 19.55
C PRO A 358 -5.40 -12.93 18.55
N PRO A 359 -6.35 -13.80 18.94
CA PRO A 359 -7.15 -14.55 17.98
C PRO A 359 -8.02 -13.68 17.07
N THR A 360 -8.64 -12.61 17.61
CA THR A 360 -9.45 -11.71 16.79
C THR A 360 -8.60 -10.76 15.96
N GLN A 361 -7.42 -10.40 16.44
CA GLN A 361 -6.43 -9.64 15.67
C GLN A 361 -5.99 -10.42 14.42
N TYR A 362 -5.78 -11.71 14.56
CA TYR A 362 -5.52 -12.61 13.43
C TYR A 362 -6.65 -12.59 12.39
N VAL A 363 -7.91 -12.61 12.87
CA VAL A 363 -9.09 -12.54 11.98
C VAL A 363 -9.13 -11.19 11.23
N TRP A 364 -8.86 -10.07 11.90
CA TRP A 364 -8.80 -8.76 11.25
C TRP A 364 -7.80 -8.70 10.11
N HIS A 365 -6.74 -9.48 10.16
CA HIS A 365 -5.66 -9.51 9.18
C HIS A 365 -5.71 -10.70 8.21
N GLY A 366 -6.86 -11.37 8.09
CA GLY A 366 -7.04 -12.50 7.17
C GLY A 366 -6.21 -13.72 7.55
N LEU A 367 -6.13 -13.99 8.83
CA LEU A 367 -5.39 -15.11 9.44
C LEU A 367 -3.86 -15.02 9.24
N ALA A 368 -3.33 -13.79 9.15
CA ALA A 368 -1.89 -13.52 9.05
C ALA A 368 -1.44 -12.51 10.11
N VAL A 369 -0.17 -12.54 10.50
CA VAL A 369 0.44 -11.46 11.28
C VAL A 369 0.96 -10.39 10.31
N PRO A 370 0.52 -9.13 10.40
CA PRO A 370 0.99 -8.09 9.52
C PRO A 370 2.42 -7.65 9.85
N ASN A 371 3.23 -7.40 8.82
CA ASN A 371 4.52 -6.75 9.00
C ASN A 371 4.31 -5.27 9.37
N GLY A 372 5.01 -4.77 10.38
CA GLY A 372 4.95 -3.39 10.84
C GLY A 372 3.74 -3.10 11.72
N ASN A 373 2.91 -2.08 11.41
CA ASN A 373 1.80 -1.69 12.27
C ASN A 373 0.72 -2.78 12.35
N PRO A 374 0.42 -3.33 13.55
CA PRO A 374 -0.60 -4.37 13.74
C PRO A 374 -2.03 -3.83 13.88
N TYR A 375 -2.24 -2.52 14.01
CA TYR A 375 -3.56 -1.90 14.25
C TYR A 375 -4.12 -1.24 12.97
N ARG A 376 -4.06 -1.93 11.83
CA ARG A 376 -4.51 -1.38 10.54
C ARG A 376 -6.02 -1.24 10.44
N GLU A 377 -6.78 -1.95 11.28
CA GLU A 377 -8.24 -1.93 11.41
C GLU A 377 -8.76 -0.77 12.27
N ALA A 378 -7.90 0.06 12.86
CA ALA A 378 -8.27 1.14 13.78
C ALA A 378 -9.28 2.15 13.20
N PHE A 379 -9.33 2.32 11.87
CA PHE A 379 -10.34 3.14 11.20
C PHE A 379 -11.78 2.64 11.43
N VAL A 380 -11.98 1.36 11.69
CA VAL A 380 -13.29 0.78 12.00
C VAL A 380 -13.82 1.35 13.31
N PHE A 381 -12.98 1.39 14.35
CA PHE A 381 -13.34 1.99 15.63
C PHE A 381 -13.68 3.49 15.45
N SER A 382 -12.88 4.23 14.69
CA SER A 382 -13.14 5.63 14.40
C SER A 382 -14.50 5.83 13.73
N GLY A 383 -14.87 4.96 12.79
CA GLY A 383 -16.20 4.94 12.16
C GLY A 383 -17.32 4.67 13.16
N MET A 384 -17.16 3.68 14.03
CA MET A 384 -18.15 3.35 15.08
C MET A 384 -18.36 4.51 16.06
N VAL A 385 -17.29 5.16 16.50
CA VAL A 385 -17.36 6.32 17.40
C VAL A 385 -18.09 7.50 16.73
N VAL A 386 -17.79 7.77 15.45
CA VAL A 386 -18.47 8.86 14.70
C VAL A 386 -19.97 8.56 14.49
N ILE A 387 -20.33 7.30 14.23
CA ILE A 387 -21.74 6.88 14.13
C ILE A 387 -22.45 7.12 15.47
N VAL A 388 -21.86 6.69 16.59
CA VAL A 388 -22.42 6.87 17.94
C VAL A 388 -22.52 8.37 18.29
N ALA A 389 -21.50 9.17 17.93
CA ALA A 389 -21.52 10.62 18.09
C ALA A 389 -22.66 11.29 17.30
N TRP A 390 -22.91 10.82 16.06
CA TRP A 390 -24.04 11.28 15.25
C TRP A 390 -25.38 10.94 15.88
N LEU A 391 -25.56 9.69 16.33
CA LEU A 391 -26.78 9.28 17.01
C LEU A 391 -27.02 10.10 18.28
N ALA A 392 -25.96 10.45 19.04
CA ALA A 392 -26.07 11.34 20.18
C ALA A 392 -26.54 12.74 19.76
N LEU A 393 -25.83 13.38 18.79
CA LEU A 393 -26.11 14.74 18.36
C LEU A 393 -27.49 14.89 17.73
N ALA A 394 -27.90 13.94 16.88
CA ALA A 394 -29.22 13.95 16.25
C ALA A 394 -30.39 13.81 17.24
N ASN A 395 -30.15 13.22 18.43
CA ASN A 395 -31.09 13.10 19.52
C ASN A 395 -30.90 14.14 20.64
N ARG A 396 -30.24 15.28 20.34
CA ARG A 396 -30.11 16.47 21.19
C ARG A 396 -29.74 16.15 22.64
N PRO A 397 -28.45 15.81 22.90
CA PRO A 397 -28.00 15.49 24.26
C PRO A 397 -28.17 16.72 25.16
N ARG A 398 -28.57 16.50 26.41
CA ARG A 398 -28.65 17.56 27.42
C ARG A 398 -27.24 18.05 27.76
N LEU A 399 -27.12 19.32 28.22
CA LEU A 399 -25.83 19.91 28.61
C LEU A 399 -25.13 19.07 29.70
N LEU A 400 -25.88 18.51 30.63
CA LEU A 400 -25.34 17.62 31.68
C LEU A 400 -24.65 16.38 31.05
N HIS A 401 -25.24 15.77 30.01
CA HIS A 401 -24.64 14.60 29.36
C HIS A 401 -23.32 14.96 28.67
N LEU A 402 -23.26 16.14 28.06
CA LEU A 402 -22.02 16.67 27.43
C LEU A 402 -20.96 17.00 28.49
N ALA A 403 -21.36 17.63 29.60
CA ALA A 403 -20.45 17.93 30.69
C ALA A 403 -19.86 16.67 31.34
N LEU A 404 -20.68 15.64 31.56
CA LEU A 404 -20.22 14.35 32.10
C LEU A 404 -19.24 13.68 31.15
N ALA A 405 -19.52 13.68 29.82
CA ALA A 405 -18.63 13.12 28.83
C ALA A 405 -17.28 13.86 28.74
N ALA A 406 -17.32 15.20 28.85
CA ALA A 406 -16.11 16.01 28.87
C ALA A 406 -15.29 15.80 30.14
N ALA A 407 -15.97 15.69 31.28
CA ALA A 407 -15.29 15.38 32.56
C ALA A 407 -14.61 13.99 32.51
N LEU A 408 -15.26 12.99 31.92
CA LEU A 408 -14.66 11.68 31.70
C LEU A 408 -13.44 11.76 30.78
N LEU A 409 -13.50 12.54 29.70
CA LEU A 409 -12.35 12.74 28.79
C LEU A 409 -11.17 13.37 29.52
N VAL A 410 -11.40 14.41 30.32
CA VAL A 410 -10.37 15.08 31.14
C VAL A 410 -9.80 14.11 32.18
N ALA A 411 -10.66 13.36 32.89
CA ALA A 411 -10.24 12.38 33.88
C ALA A 411 -9.39 11.27 33.25
N ALA A 412 -9.81 10.72 32.08
CA ALA A 412 -9.04 9.74 31.34
C ALA A 412 -7.67 10.31 30.92
N THR A 413 -7.65 11.55 30.41
CA THR A 413 -6.38 12.22 30.03
C THR A 413 -5.47 12.39 31.24
N PHE A 414 -6.02 12.75 32.41
CA PHE A 414 -5.25 12.88 33.63
C PHE A 414 -4.65 11.54 34.10
N VAL A 415 -5.37 10.43 33.98
CA VAL A 415 -4.87 9.08 34.29
C VAL A 415 -3.76 8.69 33.34
N LEU A 416 -3.97 8.92 32.05
CA LEU A 416 -3.07 8.50 30.98
C LEU A 416 -1.82 9.38 30.84
N ARG A 417 -1.73 10.54 31.49
CA ARG A 417 -0.59 11.45 31.42
C ARG A 417 0.76 10.85 31.84
N ARG A 418 0.74 9.72 32.56
CA ARG A 418 1.94 9.04 33.04
C ARG A 418 2.53 8.09 32.01
N THR A 419 1.88 7.92 30.86
CA THR A 419 2.41 7.11 29.76
C THR A 419 3.48 7.87 29.00
N ASP A 420 4.52 7.19 28.52
CA ASP A 420 5.60 7.78 27.69
C ASP A 420 5.07 8.36 26.36
N ASP A 421 3.86 7.99 25.99
CA ASP A 421 3.20 8.43 24.77
C ASP A 421 2.50 9.79 24.90
N PHE A 422 2.48 10.36 26.10
CA PHE A 422 1.83 11.64 26.35
C PHE A 422 2.69 12.79 25.82
N GLY A 423 2.17 13.54 24.86
CA GLY A 423 2.89 14.63 24.19
C GLY A 423 2.63 15.99 24.81
N GLY A 424 3.55 16.95 24.58
CA GLY A 424 3.37 18.33 25.04
C GLY A 424 2.13 19.01 24.48
N TRP A 425 1.62 18.57 23.31
CA TRP A 425 0.40 19.09 22.70
C TRP A 425 -0.88 18.35 23.12
N THR A 426 -0.78 17.23 23.86
CA THR A 426 -1.95 16.44 24.26
C THR A 426 -2.88 17.22 25.21
N TRP A 427 -2.35 17.84 26.26
CA TRP A 427 -3.15 18.69 27.16
C TRP A 427 -3.77 19.89 26.44
N PRO A 428 -3.01 20.74 25.74
CA PRO A 428 -3.59 21.85 24.98
C PRO A 428 -4.69 21.42 24.01
N ALA A 429 -4.51 20.31 23.30
CA ALA A 429 -5.51 19.80 22.37
C ALA A 429 -6.78 19.30 23.08
N VAL A 430 -6.66 18.52 24.17
CA VAL A 430 -7.81 18.01 24.93
C VAL A 430 -8.56 19.14 25.63
N LEU A 431 -7.86 20.02 26.37
CA LEU A 431 -8.51 21.11 27.10
C LEU A 431 -9.05 22.19 26.17
N GLY A 432 -8.24 22.64 25.18
CA GLY A 432 -8.64 23.65 24.21
C GLY A 432 -9.71 23.14 23.28
N GLY A 433 -9.48 21.99 22.65
CA GLY A 433 -10.43 21.32 21.77
C GLY A 433 -11.73 20.94 22.49
N GLY A 434 -11.62 20.40 23.70
CA GLY A 434 -12.75 20.06 24.56
C GLY A 434 -13.58 21.29 24.97
N ALA A 435 -12.93 22.37 25.42
CA ALA A 435 -13.61 23.60 25.82
C ALA A 435 -14.36 24.26 24.64
N VAL A 436 -13.70 24.40 23.49
CA VAL A 436 -14.33 24.96 22.28
C VAL A 436 -15.48 24.06 21.79
N SER A 437 -15.32 22.72 21.85
CA SER A 437 -16.36 21.78 21.51
C SER A 437 -17.58 21.91 22.43
N LEU A 438 -17.37 22.01 23.76
CA LEU A 438 -18.46 22.23 24.72
C LEU A 438 -19.14 23.58 24.52
N LEU A 439 -18.38 24.63 24.25
CA LEU A 439 -18.95 25.96 23.96
C LEU A 439 -19.81 25.88 22.70
N ALA A 440 -19.31 25.28 21.64
CA ALA A 440 -20.05 25.12 20.38
C ALA A 440 -21.34 24.31 20.56
N LEU A 441 -21.29 23.21 21.31
CA LEU A 441 -22.46 22.38 21.62
C LEU A 441 -23.46 23.10 22.53
N THR A 442 -22.97 23.90 23.47
CA THR A 442 -23.81 24.74 24.34
C THR A 442 -24.53 25.83 23.53
N LEU A 443 -23.81 26.53 22.65
CA LEU A 443 -24.40 27.53 21.75
C LEU A 443 -25.41 26.89 20.79
N LEU A 444 -25.17 25.67 20.33
CA LEU A 444 -26.11 24.92 19.52
C LEU A 444 -27.41 24.60 20.31
N ALA A 445 -27.31 24.17 21.56
CA ALA A 445 -28.45 23.91 22.42
C ALA A 445 -29.24 25.18 22.73
N LEU A 446 -28.56 26.32 22.97
CA LEU A 446 -29.18 27.63 23.16
C LEU A 446 -29.77 28.17 21.85
N GLY A 447 -29.28 27.76 20.73
CA GLY A 447 -29.73 28.14 19.38
C GLY A 447 -31.19 27.73 19.11
N GLU A 448 -31.77 26.82 19.88
CA GLU A 448 -33.20 26.51 19.83
C GLU A 448 -34.07 27.74 20.22
N ARG A 449 -33.53 28.57 21.12
CA ARG A 449 -34.15 29.84 21.57
C ARG A 449 -33.65 31.07 20.80
N ARG A 450 -32.42 31.04 20.28
CA ARG A 450 -31.78 32.19 19.63
C ARG A 450 -31.07 31.71 18.36
N ARG A 451 -31.79 31.70 17.22
CA ARG A 451 -31.32 31.14 15.93
C ARG A 451 -30.00 31.72 15.43
N VAL A 452 -29.63 32.94 15.83
CA VAL A 452 -28.36 33.59 15.51
C VAL A 452 -27.14 32.85 16.10
N LEU A 453 -27.32 32.04 17.14
CA LEU A 453 -26.24 31.24 17.74
C LEU A 453 -25.87 30.00 16.93
N VAL A 454 -26.78 29.51 16.07
CA VAL A 454 -26.53 28.29 15.27
C VAL A 454 -25.35 28.44 14.30
N PRO A 455 -25.24 29.51 13.47
CA PRO A 455 -24.08 29.69 12.61
C PRO A 455 -22.77 29.86 13.40
N VAL A 456 -22.78 30.50 14.57
CA VAL A 456 -21.61 30.63 15.45
C VAL A 456 -21.20 29.24 15.96
N ALA A 457 -22.14 28.44 16.43
CA ALA A 457 -21.87 27.08 16.87
C ALA A 457 -21.29 26.23 15.71
N ALA A 458 -21.84 26.35 14.50
CA ALA A 458 -21.35 25.65 13.33
C ALA A 458 -19.92 26.05 12.97
N ALA A 459 -19.62 27.35 12.98
CA ALA A 459 -18.26 27.86 12.71
C ALA A 459 -17.26 27.36 13.75
N LEU A 460 -17.61 27.37 15.05
CA LEU A 460 -16.76 26.85 16.12
C LEU A 460 -16.52 25.34 16.01
N MET A 461 -17.57 24.55 15.64
CA MET A 461 -17.42 23.11 15.42
C MET A 461 -16.48 22.81 14.25
N VAL A 462 -16.58 23.55 13.15
CA VAL A 462 -15.66 23.41 12.00
C VAL A 462 -14.26 23.84 12.42
N ALA A 463 -14.11 24.98 13.08
CA ALA A 463 -12.82 25.51 13.49
C ALA A 463 -12.06 24.57 14.45
N VAL A 464 -12.75 24.00 15.46
CA VAL A 464 -12.10 23.08 16.40
C VAL A 464 -11.67 21.79 15.74
N VAL A 465 -12.50 21.18 14.87
CA VAL A 465 -12.12 19.97 14.13
C VAL A 465 -10.94 20.24 13.21
N PHE A 466 -10.97 21.36 12.49
CA PHE A 466 -9.87 21.77 11.61
C PHE A 466 -8.56 21.99 12.39
N ALA A 467 -8.59 22.81 13.44
CA ALA A 467 -7.39 23.19 14.19
C ALA A 467 -6.79 21.99 14.95
N GLU A 468 -7.62 21.22 15.67
CA GLU A 468 -7.16 20.07 16.44
C GLU A 468 -6.54 19.00 15.54
N SER A 469 -7.17 18.70 14.40
CA SER A 469 -6.64 17.72 13.44
C SER A 469 -5.38 18.22 12.74
N THR A 470 -5.28 19.53 12.44
CA THR A 470 -4.05 20.14 11.90
C THR A 470 -2.89 19.98 12.87
N VAL A 471 -3.11 20.28 14.17
CA VAL A 471 -2.10 20.11 15.22
C VAL A 471 -1.72 18.64 15.39
N ALA A 472 -2.69 17.73 15.41
CA ALA A 472 -2.45 16.30 15.53
C ALA A 472 -1.60 15.76 14.37
N ALA A 473 -1.93 16.12 13.12
CA ALA A 473 -1.20 15.71 11.93
C ALA A 473 0.23 16.30 11.89
N ALA A 474 0.37 17.59 12.18
CA ALA A 474 1.67 18.26 12.23
C ALA A 474 2.59 17.67 13.32
N ASN A 475 2.02 17.34 14.49
CA ASN A 475 2.76 16.69 15.57
C ASN A 475 3.20 15.28 15.20
N ALA A 476 2.35 14.49 14.55
CA ALA A 476 2.69 13.15 14.05
C ALA A 476 3.84 13.20 13.03
N ASP A 477 3.79 14.15 12.10
CA ASP A 477 4.86 14.35 11.11
C ASP A 477 6.17 14.83 11.76
N ALA A 478 6.09 15.80 12.70
CA ALA A 478 7.25 16.31 13.41
C ALA A 478 7.96 15.20 14.22
N ARG A 479 7.21 14.30 14.83
CA ARG A 479 7.74 13.16 15.55
C ARG A 479 8.44 12.19 14.60
N ARG A 480 7.80 11.83 13.49
CA ARG A 480 8.34 10.92 12.48
C ARG A 480 9.65 11.46 11.89
N ALA A 481 9.74 12.76 11.63
CA ALA A 481 10.95 13.39 11.09
C ALA A 481 12.19 13.26 12.00
N ARG A 482 12.03 12.95 13.28
CA ARG A 482 13.13 12.71 14.22
C ARG A 482 13.73 11.30 14.11
N GLU A 483 13.02 10.38 13.51
CA GLU A 483 13.45 9.00 13.40
C GLU A 483 14.46 8.81 12.26
N ARG A 484 15.56 8.10 12.53
CA ARG A 484 16.65 7.90 11.54
C ARG A 484 16.19 7.19 10.28
N TRP A 485 15.27 6.24 10.41
CA TRP A 485 14.75 5.45 9.30
C TRP A 485 13.69 6.20 8.47
N ALA A 486 13.12 7.29 9.01
CA ALA A 486 12.10 8.08 8.34
C ALA A 486 12.68 9.26 7.56
N LYS A 487 13.98 9.24 7.24
CA LYS A 487 14.57 10.28 6.37
C LYS A 487 13.91 10.19 5.00
N PRO A 488 13.44 11.32 4.45
CA PRO A 488 12.93 11.33 3.08
C PRO A 488 14.02 10.83 2.12
N ALA A 489 13.64 9.92 1.23
CA ALA A 489 14.51 9.58 0.12
C ALA A 489 14.74 10.85 -0.73
N ALA A 490 15.87 10.90 -1.44
CA ALA A 490 16.19 11.97 -2.36
C ALA A 490 15.30 11.92 -3.62
N THR A 491 13.99 11.90 -3.41
CA THR A 491 12.96 11.89 -4.46
C THR A 491 12.68 13.28 -5.00
N SER A 492 13.60 14.25 -4.79
CA SER A 492 13.44 15.53 -5.45
C SER A 492 13.31 15.30 -6.95
N SER A 493 12.29 15.85 -7.55
CA SER A 493 11.94 15.68 -8.97
C SER A 493 13.13 15.92 -9.90
N ARG A 494 14.07 16.75 -9.50
CA ARG A 494 15.29 17.09 -10.26
C ARG A 494 16.30 15.92 -10.26
N SER A 495 16.71 15.41 -9.11
CA SER A 495 17.70 14.32 -9.01
C SER A 495 17.21 13.04 -9.71
N ILE A 496 15.94 12.70 -9.54
CA ILE A 496 15.36 11.54 -10.22
C ILE A 496 15.25 11.76 -11.73
N THR A 497 14.97 12.98 -12.18
CA THR A 497 14.89 13.29 -13.61
C THR A 497 16.27 13.17 -14.27
N GLU A 498 17.32 13.67 -13.63
CA GLU A 498 18.70 13.56 -14.12
C GLU A 498 19.16 12.08 -14.18
N HIS A 499 18.85 11.29 -13.14
CA HIS A 499 19.13 9.86 -13.12
C HIS A 499 18.37 9.10 -14.23
N TRP A 500 17.10 9.37 -14.39
CA TRP A 500 16.28 8.80 -15.46
C TRP A 500 16.79 9.17 -16.85
N GLN A 501 17.24 10.41 -17.07
CA GLN A 501 17.85 10.82 -18.34
C GLN A 501 19.13 10.04 -18.62
N ALA A 502 19.98 9.83 -17.62
CA ALA A 502 21.19 9.01 -17.77
C ALA A 502 20.88 7.55 -18.13
N VAL A 503 19.87 6.94 -17.49
CA VAL A 503 19.40 5.60 -17.86
C VAL A 503 18.95 5.58 -19.32
N ARG A 504 18.15 6.53 -19.76
CA ARG A 504 17.63 6.58 -21.14
C ARG A 504 18.71 6.72 -22.22
N GLN A 505 19.84 7.35 -21.93
CA GLN A 505 20.94 7.53 -22.89
C GLN A 505 21.61 6.20 -23.27
N VAL A 506 21.50 5.19 -22.38
CA VAL A 506 22.18 3.90 -22.57
C VAL A 506 21.22 2.73 -22.62
N ASP A 507 19.92 2.98 -22.50
CA ASP A 507 18.91 1.92 -22.55
C ASP A 507 18.96 1.17 -23.90
N GLY A 508 19.08 -0.13 -23.81
CA GLY A 508 19.16 -1.02 -24.97
C GLY A 508 18.13 -2.15 -24.96
N TRP A 509 17.11 -2.03 -24.11
CA TRP A 509 16.07 -3.03 -24.04
C TRP A 509 15.35 -3.27 -25.38
N PRO A 510 15.13 -4.54 -25.82
CA PRO A 510 15.43 -5.81 -25.15
C PRO A 510 16.75 -6.47 -25.56
N ALA A 511 17.66 -5.77 -26.24
CA ALA A 511 18.95 -6.35 -26.61
C ALA A 511 19.81 -6.66 -25.37
N TYR A 512 19.79 -5.77 -24.40
CA TYR A 512 20.41 -5.94 -23.07
C TYR A 512 19.63 -5.13 -22.03
N ARG A 513 19.91 -5.39 -20.75
CA ARG A 513 19.35 -4.66 -19.60
C ARG A 513 20.20 -3.47 -19.21
N THR A 514 19.57 -2.46 -18.62
CA THR A 514 20.24 -1.32 -17.99
C THR A 514 20.04 -1.38 -16.48
N ASP A 515 21.14 -1.50 -15.72
CA ASP A 515 21.07 -1.38 -14.25
C ASP A 515 21.10 0.11 -13.86
N PRO A 516 20.12 0.60 -13.08
CA PRO A 516 20.12 1.98 -12.61
C PRO A 516 21.28 2.32 -11.66
N GLY A 517 22.00 1.31 -11.15
CA GLY A 517 23.20 1.49 -10.33
C GLY A 517 22.94 1.78 -8.85
N ALA A 518 23.99 2.23 -8.18
CA ALA A 518 24.01 2.60 -6.77
C ALA A 518 24.73 3.96 -6.59
N PRO A 519 24.39 4.77 -5.55
CA PRO A 519 23.39 4.49 -4.53
C PRO A 519 21.96 4.55 -5.07
N GLN A 520 21.09 3.69 -4.54
CA GLN A 520 19.69 3.68 -4.94
C GLN A 520 18.95 4.92 -4.43
N THR A 521 18.04 5.44 -5.26
CA THR A 521 17.12 6.52 -4.88
C THR A 521 15.86 5.95 -4.21
N SER A 522 15.48 4.74 -4.58
CA SER A 522 14.41 3.96 -3.96
C SER A 522 14.69 2.46 -4.08
N TYR A 523 14.00 1.63 -3.32
CA TYR A 523 14.11 0.16 -3.45
C TYR A 523 13.44 -0.39 -4.73
N ASN A 524 12.80 0.48 -5.51
CA ASN A 524 12.16 0.18 -6.79
C ASN A 524 12.69 1.09 -7.90
N ASP A 525 14.00 1.32 -7.94
CA ASP A 525 14.62 2.18 -8.96
C ASP A 525 14.38 1.68 -10.39
N GLY A 526 14.27 0.38 -10.61
CA GLY A 526 13.87 -0.18 -11.89
C GLY A 526 12.55 0.42 -12.40
N LEU A 527 11.51 0.45 -11.56
CA LEU A 527 10.22 1.08 -11.87
C LEU A 527 10.30 2.60 -11.96
N ALA A 528 11.02 3.23 -11.00
CA ALA A 528 11.13 4.67 -10.92
C ALA A 528 11.84 5.29 -12.14
N LEU A 529 12.85 4.58 -12.69
CA LEU A 529 13.76 5.07 -13.72
C LEU A 529 13.57 4.38 -15.08
N ARG A 530 12.63 3.40 -15.19
CA ARG A 530 12.42 2.58 -16.39
C ARG A 530 13.66 1.77 -16.77
N ALA A 531 14.38 1.26 -15.78
CA ALA A 531 15.52 0.38 -15.94
C ALA A 531 15.11 -1.08 -15.68
N GLN A 532 15.98 -2.06 -15.98
CA GLN A 532 15.65 -3.47 -15.87
C GLN A 532 16.64 -4.20 -14.92
N GLY A 533 16.93 -3.59 -13.78
CA GLY A 533 17.84 -4.12 -12.76
C GLY A 533 17.19 -5.12 -11.79
N PRO A 534 18.00 -5.59 -10.81
CA PRO A 534 17.54 -6.48 -9.73
C PRO A 534 16.68 -5.76 -8.68
N GLN A 535 16.78 -4.41 -8.59
CA GLN A 535 16.15 -3.62 -7.55
C GLN A 535 14.64 -3.81 -7.60
N TYR A 536 14.08 -4.39 -6.55
CA TYR A 536 12.65 -4.61 -6.41
C TYR A 536 12.24 -4.79 -4.96
N TYR A 537 11.20 -4.10 -4.55
CA TYR A 537 10.59 -4.22 -3.23
C TYR A 537 9.08 -4.38 -3.36
N SER A 538 8.57 -5.53 -3.00
CA SER A 538 7.15 -5.85 -3.05
C SER A 538 6.74 -6.82 -1.95
N SER A 539 5.47 -6.71 -1.52
CA SER A 539 4.84 -7.72 -0.66
C SER A 539 4.66 -9.08 -1.38
N TYR A 540 4.81 -9.10 -2.70
CA TYR A 540 4.61 -10.27 -3.55
C TYR A 540 5.89 -10.78 -4.21
N LEU A 541 7.07 -10.30 -3.78
CA LEU A 541 8.32 -10.82 -4.35
C LEU A 541 8.35 -12.34 -4.18
N PRO A 542 8.41 -13.12 -5.29
CA PRO A 542 8.31 -14.57 -5.22
C PRO A 542 9.51 -15.21 -4.52
N GLU A 543 9.27 -16.29 -3.77
CA GLU A 543 10.34 -17.12 -3.21
C GLU A 543 11.31 -17.59 -4.31
N ALA A 544 10.80 -17.91 -5.50
CA ALA A 544 11.62 -18.31 -6.64
C ALA A 544 12.65 -17.22 -7.04
N THR A 545 12.30 -15.94 -6.92
CA THR A 545 13.25 -14.83 -7.16
C THR A 545 14.30 -14.76 -6.07
N TYR A 546 13.92 -14.95 -4.81
CA TYR A 546 14.87 -15.01 -3.71
C TYR A 546 15.86 -16.16 -3.89
N GLN A 547 15.37 -17.38 -4.20
CA GLN A 547 16.18 -18.57 -4.46
C GLN A 547 17.10 -18.42 -5.69
N ALA A 548 16.77 -17.56 -6.64
CA ALA A 548 17.61 -17.26 -7.79
C ALA A 548 18.72 -16.25 -7.48
N LEU A 549 18.43 -15.19 -6.71
CA LEU A 549 19.32 -14.03 -6.58
C LEU A 549 20.24 -14.09 -5.34
N GLU A 550 19.74 -14.58 -4.20
CA GLU A 550 20.52 -14.66 -2.97
C GLU A 550 21.76 -15.54 -3.12
N PRO A 551 21.68 -16.78 -3.68
CA PRO A 551 22.86 -17.63 -3.83
C PRO A 551 23.92 -17.06 -4.76
N LEU A 552 23.55 -16.13 -5.64
CA LEU A 552 24.44 -15.44 -6.56
C LEU A 552 25.12 -14.22 -5.93
N GLY A 553 24.77 -13.87 -4.69
CA GLY A 553 25.38 -12.79 -3.95
C GLY A 553 24.76 -11.42 -4.17
N TYR A 554 23.50 -11.33 -4.55
CA TYR A 554 22.75 -10.09 -4.48
C TYR A 554 22.40 -9.73 -3.03
N GLY A 555 22.59 -8.46 -2.66
CA GLY A 555 22.17 -7.96 -1.35
C GLY A 555 20.63 -7.90 -1.24
N TYR A 556 20.11 -8.11 -0.03
CA TYR A 556 18.67 -8.11 0.22
C TYR A 556 18.30 -7.57 1.61
N LYS A 557 17.02 -7.25 1.81
CA LYS A 557 16.42 -6.80 3.07
C LYS A 557 15.01 -7.39 3.21
N ASN A 558 14.40 -7.20 4.39
CA ASN A 558 13.02 -7.64 4.66
C ASN A 558 12.83 -9.15 4.38
N ASP A 559 13.75 -9.97 4.91
CA ASP A 559 13.77 -11.42 4.72
C ASP A 559 13.77 -11.85 3.24
N GLY A 560 14.38 -11.06 2.35
CA GLY A 560 14.45 -11.33 0.92
C GLY A 560 13.32 -10.74 0.09
N ARG A 561 12.45 -9.90 0.65
CA ARG A 561 11.40 -9.18 -0.13
C ARG A 561 11.87 -7.86 -0.75
N THR A 562 13.14 -7.52 -0.58
CA THR A 562 13.78 -6.35 -1.17
C THR A 562 15.15 -6.74 -1.68
N PHE A 563 15.44 -6.52 -2.95
CA PHE A 563 16.76 -6.75 -3.55
C PHE A 563 17.44 -5.46 -3.93
N PHE A 564 18.78 -5.48 -3.86
CA PHE A 564 19.65 -4.38 -4.22
C PHE A 564 20.51 -4.72 -5.43
N GLY A 565 21.08 -3.71 -6.11
CA GLY A 565 22.03 -3.91 -7.18
C GLY A 565 23.37 -4.45 -6.66
N ALA A 566 24.07 -5.20 -7.52
CA ALA A 566 25.45 -5.62 -7.30
C ALA A 566 26.32 -5.12 -8.45
N ASP A 567 27.49 -4.57 -8.16
CA ASP A 567 28.46 -4.13 -9.17
C ASP A 567 29.47 -5.26 -9.43
N ASN A 568 29.02 -6.27 -10.17
CA ASN A 568 29.80 -7.45 -10.48
C ASN A 568 29.60 -7.89 -11.95
N PRO A 569 30.63 -7.92 -12.78
CA PRO A 569 30.50 -8.17 -14.21
C PRO A 569 30.13 -9.62 -14.56
N VAL A 570 30.31 -10.59 -13.66
CA VAL A 570 29.84 -11.96 -13.85
C VAL A 570 28.31 -12.01 -13.72
N LEU A 571 27.75 -11.29 -12.74
CA LEU A 571 26.32 -11.11 -12.60
C LEU A 571 25.73 -10.34 -13.80
N ASP A 572 26.47 -9.34 -14.30
CA ASP A 572 26.08 -8.61 -15.50
C ASP A 572 25.97 -9.55 -16.72
N ALA A 573 26.93 -10.47 -16.89
CA ALA A 573 26.90 -11.49 -17.95
C ALA A 573 25.75 -12.50 -17.78
N ILE A 574 25.47 -12.93 -16.54
CA ILE A 574 24.37 -13.88 -16.25
C ILE A 574 23.00 -13.25 -16.57
N PHE A 575 22.79 -11.98 -16.20
CA PHE A 575 21.51 -11.30 -16.37
C PHE A 575 21.40 -10.39 -17.59
N SER A 576 22.39 -10.44 -18.51
CA SER A 576 22.40 -9.61 -19.73
C SER A 576 22.38 -8.10 -19.41
N ILE A 577 23.13 -7.63 -18.44
CA ILE A 577 23.27 -6.21 -18.12
C ILE A 577 24.40 -5.62 -19.01
N GLY A 578 23.99 -4.88 -20.05
CA GLY A 578 24.92 -4.26 -21.01
C GLY A 578 25.14 -2.76 -20.75
N ALA A 579 24.44 -2.20 -19.77
CA ALA A 579 24.66 -0.81 -19.37
C ALA A 579 24.43 -0.61 -17.87
N ARG A 580 25.22 0.28 -17.27
CA ARG A 580 25.11 0.63 -15.85
C ARG A 580 25.25 2.14 -15.65
N VAL A 581 24.44 2.71 -14.79
CA VAL A 581 24.54 4.11 -14.40
C VAL A 581 25.23 4.22 -13.05
N ARG A 582 26.13 5.20 -12.90
CA ARG A 582 26.88 5.48 -11.68
C ARG A 582 26.84 6.98 -11.35
N PRO A 583 27.03 7.39 -10.08
CA PRO A 583 27.24 8.79 -9.75
C PRO A 583 28.43 9.35 -10.52
N GLY A 584 28.28 10.55 -11.05
CA GLY A 584 29.35 11.29 -11.71
C GLY A 584 30.29 11.99 -10.71
N ALA A 585 31.30 12.67 -11.22
CA ALA A 585 32.28 13.39 -10.40
C ALA A 585 31.65 14.56 -9.61
N THR A 586 30.60 15.19 -10.13
CA THR A 586 29.88 16.28 -9.48
C THR A 586 28.69 15.73 -8.70
N PRO A 587 28.46 16.13 -7.44
CA PRO A 587 27.30 15.70 -6.68
C PRO A 587 25.98 15.94 -7.44
N GLY A 588 25.16 14.88 -7.56
CA GLY A 588 23.89 14.91 -8.29
C GLY A 588 24.00 14.64 -9.79
N SER A 589 25.21 14.60 -10.37
CA SER A 589 25.38 14.15 -11.77
C SER A 589 25.47 12.63 -11.87
N TRP A 590 25.14 12.09 -13.04
CA TRP A 590 25.15 10.68 -13.34
C TRP A 590 25.94 10.39 -14.61
N THR A 591 26.72 9.33 -14.60
CA THR A 591 27.45 8.81 -15.75
C THR A 591 26.93 7.43 -16.12
N ALA A 592 26.83 7.15 -17.40
CA ALA A 592 26.37 5.89 -17.91
C ALA A 592 27.51 5.19 -18.68
N THR A 593 27.72 3.91 -18.38
CA THR A 593 28.72 3.07 -19.05
C THR A 593 28.06 1.90 -19.75
N ARG A 594 28.58 1.52 -20.92
CA ARG A 594 28.18 0.29 -21.62
C ARG A 594 29.30 -0.74 -21.53
N SER A 595 28.92 -2.01 -21.42
CA SER A 595 29.81 -3.16 -21.41
C SER A 595 29.25 -4.25 -22.32
N PRO A 596 30.10 -5.09 -22.95
CA PRO A 596 29.62 -6.27 -23.66
C PRO A 596 28.80 -7.15 -22.72
N ALA A 597 27.64 -7.61 -23.20
CA ALA A 597 26.78 -8.54 -22.49
C ALA A 597 26.18 -9.58 -23.45
N PRO A 598 25.98 -10.83 -23.02
CA PRO A 598 25.25 -11.82 -23.80
C PRO A 598 23.81 -11.36 -24.06
N PRO A 599 23.12 -11.89 -25.11
CA PRO A 599 21.72 -11.62 -25.29
C PRO A 599 20.87 -12.17 -24.11
N LEU A 600 19.64 -11.69 -23.95
CA LEU A 600 18.72 -12.15 -22.90
C LEU A 600 18.42 -13.66 -22.93
N VAL A 601 18.64 -14.32 -24.05
CA VAL A 601 18.46 -15.76 -24.23
C VAL A 601 19.77 -16.35 -24.70
N THR A 602 20.36 -17.22 -23.90
CA THR A 602 21.61 -17.92 -24.17
C THR A 602 21.38 -19.42 -24.26
N VAL A 603 22.17 -20.14 -25.07
CA VAL A 603 22.09 -21.59 -25.17
C VAL A 603 23.16 -22.22 -24.28
N ARG A 604 22.75 -23.19 -23.46
CA ARG A 604 23.62 -23.94 -22.56
C ARG A 604 23.71 -25.39 -23.02
N PRO A 605 24.86 -26.05 -22.86
CA PRO A 605 25.00 -27.47 -23.13
C PRO A 605 24.02 -28.30 -22.32
N ALA A 606 23.69 -29.51 -22.83
CA ALA A 606 22.83 -30.46 -22.13
C ALA A 606 23.47 -30.94 -20.79
N THR A 607 24.81 -31.07 -20.80
CA THR A 607 25.55 -31.40 -19.55
C THR A 607 25.81 -30.11 -18.79
N PRO A 608 25.30 -29.98 -17.54
CA PRO A 608 25.55 -28.79 -16.71
C PRO A 608 27.04 -28.62 -16.42
N TYR A 609 27.49 -27.37 -16.46
CA TYR A 609 28.82 -27.02 -15.98
C TYR A 609 28.86 -27.07 -14.44
N THR A 610 29.98 -27.54 -13.89
CA THR A 610 30.25 -27.53 -12.45
C THR A 610 31.56 -26.77 -12.22
N SER A 611 31.53 -25.76 -11.36
CA SER A 611 32.73 -25.02 -10.98
C SER A 611 33.72 -25.93 -10.24
N PRO A 612 35.03 -25.79 -10.45
CA PRO A 612 36.08 -26.51 -9.70
C PRO A 612 36.25 -25.99 -8.27
N HIS A 613 35.64 -24.85 -7.92
CA HIS A 613 35.76 -24.20 -6.61
C HIS A 613 34.74 -24.76 -5.59
N PRO A 614 34.96 -24.50 -4.28
CA PRO A 614 34.04 -24.97 -3.24
C PRO A 614 32.59 -24.52 -3.47
N ALA A 615 31.65 -25.44 -3.42
CA ALA A 615 30.24 -25.21 -3.78
C ALA A 615 29.50 -24.21 -2.85
N ASP A 616 30.02 -24.01 -1.64
CA ASP A 616 29.54 -22.98 -0.68
C ASP A 616 30.03 -21.57 -1.01
N SER A 617 31.01 -21.43 -1.92
CA SER A 617 31.46 -20.13 -2.41
C SER A 617 30.42 -19.49 -3.34
N VAL A 618 30.14 -18.19 -3.14
CA VAL A 618 29.31 -17.39 -4.05
C VAL A 618 29.90 -17.36 -5.46
N TYR A 619 31.21 -17.34 -5.57
CA TYR A 619 31.96 -17.29 -6.82
C TYR A 619 31.77 -18.59 -7.63
N ALA A 620 31.84 -19.76 -6.97
CA ALA A 620 31.56 -21.06 -7.58
C ALA A 620 30.12 -21.15 -8.11
N ARG A 621 29.15 -20.62 -7.37
CA ARG A 621 27.75 -20.57 -7.79
C ARG A 621 27.56 -19.67 -9.01
N GLN A 622 28.20 -18.49 -9.05
CA GLN A 622 28.21 -17.61 -10.23
C GLN A 622 28.81 -18.32 -11.45
N GLU A 623 29.94 -18.98 -11.33
CA GLU A 623 30.55 -19.75 -12.40
C GLU A 623 29.67 -20.89 -12.93
N THR A 624 29.02 -21.60 -12.02
CA THR A 624 28.10 -22.69 -12.39
C THR A 624 26.94 -22.16 -13.26
N VAL A 625 26.38 -20.99 -12.95
CA VAL A 625 25.33 -20.35 -13.73
C VAL A 625 25.88 -19.73 -15.00
N LEU A 626 27.07 -19.11 -14.97
CA LEU A 626 27.77 -18.57 -16.14
C LEU A 626 28.15 -19.67 -17.14
N GLY A 627 28.58 -20.85 -16.63
CA GLY A 627 29.04 -21.99 -17.43
C GLY A 627 30.54 -21.94 -17.75
N ALA A 628 31.33 -21.21 -16.99
CA ALA A 628 32.78 -21.07 -17.19
C ALA A 628 33.50 -20.73 -15.87
N THR A 629 34.75 -21.20 -15.72
CA THR A 629 35.65 -20.79 -14.64
C THR A 629 36.21 -19.40 -14.96
N VAL A 630 35.97 -18.46 -14.07
CA VAL A 630 36.42 -17.05 -14.25
C VAL A 630 36.99 -16.43 -12.97
N TYR A 631 36.90 -17.15 -11.85
CA TYR A 631 37.48 -16.69 -10.58
C TYR A 631 38.66 -17.56 -10.16
N GLU A 632 39.54 -16.96 -9.41
CA GLU A 632 40.41 -17.60 -8.45
C GLU A 632 39.78 -17.39 -7.07
N VAL A 633 39.53 -18.49 -6.32
CA VAL A 633 38.98 -18.46 -4.97
C VAL A 633 40.08 -18.89 -4.00
N PRO A 634 40.86 -17.91 -3.48
CA PRO A 634 42.04 -18.21 -2.67
C PRO A 634 41.66 -18.66 -1.26
N GLU A 635 42.59 -19.38 -0.64
CA GLU A 635 42.56 -19.56 0.82
C GLU A 635 42.79 -18.23 1.52
N VAL A 636 42.04 -17.96 2.57
CA VAL A 636 42.08 -16.70 3.30
C VAL A 636 42.65 -16.89 4.69
N THR A 637 43.76 -16.22 4.94
CA THR A 637 44.34 -16.17 6.30
C THR A 637 43.62 -15.10 7.11
N ARG A 638 43.24 -15.43 8.31
CA ARG A 638 42.49 -14.58 9.21
C ARG A 638 43.33 -14.10 10.37
N GLY A 639 43.15 -12.84 10.76
CA GLY A 639 43.82 -12.20 11.87
C GLY A 639 43.04 -11.04 12.46
N GLY A 640 43.67 -10.26 13.31
CA GLY A 640 43.06 -9.10 13.94
C GLY A 640 42.36 -9.39 15.26
N THR A 641 41.43 -8.53 15.65
CA THR A 641 40.65 -8.58 16.91
C THR A 641 39.18 -8.81 16.61
N ALA A 642 38.37 -9.03 17.65
CA ALA A 642 36.92 -9.19 17.51
C ALA A 642 36.23 -7.98 16.87
N THR A 643 36.83 -6.80 16.94
CA THR A 643 36.25 -5.54 16.39
C THR A 643 36.99 -5.01 15.15
N ALA A 644 38.20 -5.53 14.84
CA ALA A 644 38.96 -5.19 13.65
C ALA A 644 39.56 -6.47 13.06
N GLN A 645 38.79 -7.12 12.20
CA GLN A 645 39.13 -8.39 11.58
C GLN A 645 39.93 -8.16 10.31
N THR A 646 41.00 -8.90 10.12
CA THR A 646 41.84 -8.82 8.92
C THR A 646 41.80 -10.12 8.15
N TYR A 647 41.71 -10.03 6.83
CA TYR A 647 41.61 -11.15 5.90
C TYR A 647 42.67 -10.94 4.82
N ALA A 648 43.64 -11.85 4.73
CA ALA A 648 44.70 -11.79 3.73
C ALA A 648 44.59 -12.97 2.77
N ALA A 649 44.79 -12.70 1.49
CA ALA A 649 44.70 -13.67 0.42
C ALA A 649 45.80 -13.40 -0.63
N GLN A 650 46.18 -14.44 -1.38
CA GLN A 650 47.06 -14.33 -2.53
C GLN A 650 46.25 -14.57 -3.80
N CYS A 651 46.30 -13.59 -4.73
CA CYS A 651 45.64 -13.65 -6.02
C CYS A 651 46.60 -13.33 -7.16
N THR A 652 46.21 -13.69 -8.36
CA THR A 652 46.98 -13.33 -9.56
C THR A 652 47.07 -11.80 -9.70
N PRO A 653 48.28 -11.22 -9.83
CA PRO A 653 48.44 -9.78 -9.98
C PRO A 653 47.67 -9.22 -11.17
N GLY A 654 46.98 -8.10 -10.98
CA GLY A 654 46.19 -7.45 -12.03
C GLY A 654 44.80 -8.00 -12.24
N SER A 655 44.41 -9.09 -11.57
CA SER A 655 43.00 -9.53 -11.49
C SER A 655 42.16 -8.54 -10.70
N GLU A 656 40.83 -8.63 -10.81
CA GLU A 656 39.87 -7.77 -10.06
C GLU A 656 39.40 -8.49 -8.79
N ALA A 657 39.63 -7.92 -7.62
CA ALA A 657 39.21 -8.53 -6.36
C ALA A 657 37.77 -8.15 -6.00
N TYR A 658 37.05 -9.11 -5.49
CA TYR A 658 35.67 -8.96 -4.99
C TYR A 658 35.57 -9.51 -3.57
N TRP A 659 34.60 -8.91 -2.80
CA TRP A 659 34.30 -9.29 -1.43
C TRP A 659 32.83 -9.72 -1.32
N TYR A 660 32.58 -10.80 -0.61
CA TYR A 660 31.25 -11.22 -0.23
C TYR A 660 31.22 -11.75 1.20
N SER A 661 30.42 -11.10 2.05
CA SER A 661 30.20 -11.49 3.44
C SER A 661 28.87 -10.90 3.91
N PRO A 662 27.75 -11.62 3.72
CA PRO A 662 26.41 -11.10 4.02
C PRO A 662 26.13 -10.94 5.52
N GLU A 663 26.88 -11.59 6.40
CA GLU A 663 26.65 -11.56 7.85
C GLU A 663 27.49 -10.49 8.58
N LEU A 664 28.45 -9.82 7.89
CA LEU A 664 29.28 -8.78 8.49
C LEU A 664 28.63 -7.40 8.36
N TYR A 665 28.64 -6.66 9.47
CA TYR A 665 28.22 -5.27 9.55
C TYR A 665 29.35 -4.39 10.08
N GLY A 666 29.74 -3.37 9.32
CA GLY A 666 30.86 -2.54 9.71
C GLY A 666 31.43 -1.69 8.57
N THR A 667 32.69 -1.34 8.67
CA THR A 667 33.42 -0.63 7.61
C THR A 667 34.54 -1.50 7.07
N LEU A 668 34.51 -1.78 5.78
CA LEU A 668 35.57 -2.50 5.06
C LEU A 668 36.60 -1.54 4.51
N HIS A 669 37.87 -1.90 4.64
CA HIS A 669 38.99 -1.23 4.09
C HIS A 669 39.86 -2.22 3.27
N ALA A 670 40.17 -1.88 2.03
CA ALA A 670 41.06 -2.65 1.16
C ALA A 670 41.87 -1.66 0.28
N GLY A 671 43.15 -1.42 0.62
CA GLY A 671 43.91 -0.39 -0.03
C GLY A 671 43.29 1.00 0.07
N ALA A 672 43.00 1.62 -1.08
CA ALA A 672 42.27 2.90 -1.14
C ALA A 672 40.71 2.74 -1.05
N THR A 673 40.23 1.52 -1.15
CA THR A 673 38.77 1.24 -1.14
C THR A 673 38.25 1.25 0.28
N ARG A 674 37.24 2.07 0.54
CA ARG A 674 36.46 2.07 1.79
C ARG A 674 34.99 1.87 1.48
N ARG A 675 34.35 0.86 2.11
CA ARG A 675 32.93 0.53 1.93
C ARG A 675 32.25 0.31 3.26
N GLN A 676 31.02 0.79 3.38
CA GLN A 676 30.15 0.44 4.49
C GLN A 676 29.51 -0.91 4.18
N LEU A 677 29.69 -1.89 5.07
CA LEU A 677 28.96 -3.15 5.04
C LEU A 677 27.66 -2.98 5.84
N GLU A 678 26.55 -3.31 5.22
CA GLU A 678 25.23 -3.34 5.86
C GLU A 678 24.73 -4.78 5.82
N ASP A 679 24.31 -5.30 6.99
CA ASP A 679 23.80 -6.66 7.14
C ASP A 679 22.93 -7.09 5.94
N ARG A 680 23.30 -8.18 5.28
CA ARG A 680 22.63 -8.78 4.08
C ARG A 680 22.32 -7.81 2.92
N MET A 681 22.36 -6.50 3.14
CA MET A 681 22.11 -5.50 2.08
C MET A 681 23.33 -5.32 1.17
N SER A 682 24.52 -5.66 1.68
CA SER A 682 25.74 -5.65 0.89
C SER A 682 25.87 -6.96 0.12
N GLY A 683 25.61 -6.92 -1.19
CA GLY A 683 25.90 -8.04 -2.10
C GLY A 683 27.42 -8.18 -2.36
N VAL A 684 27.79 -8.87 -3.42
CA VAL A 684 29.19 -8.93 -3.89
C VAL A 684 29.70 -7.53 -4.22
N LEU A 685 30.80 -7.12 -3.59
CA LEU A 685 31.36 -5.77 -3.67
C LEU A 685 32.72 -5.78 -4.37
N PRO A 686 33.01 -4.85 -5.30
CA PRO A 686 34.32 -4.69 -5.87
C PRO A 686 35.30 -4.08 -4.87
N LEU A 687 36.49 -4.67 -4.75
CA LEU A 687 37.64 -4.17 -3.96
C LEU A 687 38.63 -3.38 -4.82
N GLY A 688 38.63 -3.63 -6.11
CA GLY A 688 39.59 -3.03 -7.07
C GLY A 688 40.61 -4.02 -7.60
N PRO A 689 41.64 -3.53 -8.34
CA PRO A 689 42.65 -4.39 -8.91
C PRO A 689 43.59 -4.97 -7.83
N VAL A 690 43.97 -6.23 -8.01
CA VAL A 690 44.97 -6.90 -7.17
C VAL A 690 46.34 -6.26 -7.40
N PRO A 691 47.06 -5.88 -6.33
CA PRO A 691 48.38 -5.26 -6.44
C PRO A 691 49.41 -6.15 -7.16
N ALA A 692 50.48 -5.56 -7.65
CA ALA A 692 51.58 -6.30 -8.31
C ALA A 692 52.25 -7.37 -7.43
N SER A 693 52.19 -7.24 -6.11
CA SER A 693 52.62 -8.27 -5.16
C SER A 693 51.73 -9.52 -5.13
N GLY A 694 50.53 -9.45 -5.72
CA GLY A 694 49.54 -10.47 -5.62
C GLY A 694 48.85 -10.55 -4.24
N ARG A 695 49.35 -9.86 -3.22
CA ARG A 695 48.83 -9.90 -1.86
C ARG A 695 47.70 -8.90 -1.69
N LEU A 696 46.52 -9.40 -1.33
CA LEU A 696 45.36 -8.62 -0.97
C LEU A 696 45.15 -8.69 0.54
N GLU A 697 44.94 -7.55 1.17
CA GLU A 697 44.58 -7.46 2.60
C GLU A 697 43.34 -6.63 2.76
N VAL A 698 42.35 -7.18 3.46
CA VAL A 698 41.05 -6.56 3.73
C VAL A 698 40.88 -6.48 5.24
N THR A 699 40.62 -5.29 5.76
CA THR A 699 40.29 -5.10 7.18
C THR A 699 38.82 -4.68 7.29
N VAL A 700 38.12 -5.28 8.23
CA VAL A 700 36.73 -4.92 8.53
C VAL A 700 36.60 -4.48 9.98
N ASP A 701 36.31 -3.21 10.19
CA ASP A 701 35.93 -2.67 11.50
C ASP A 701 34.48 -3.06 11.76
N THR A 702 34.27 -4.21 12.43
CA THR A 702 32.93 -4.77 12.66
C THR A 702 32.24 -4.14 13.86
N ARG A 703 30.93 -3.95 13.73
CA ARG A 703 30.04 -3.53 14.84
C ARG A 703 29.36 -4.70 15.53
N THR A 704 29.50 -5.90 14.99
CA THR A 704 28.94 -7.15 15.53
C THR A 704 30.05 -8.02 16.09
N SER A 705 30.06 -8.23 17.39
CA SER A 705 31.01 -9.18 18.01
C SER A 705 30.62 -10.61 17.63
N GLY A 706 31.62 -11.41 17.17
CA GLY A 706 31.42 -12.81 16.83
C GLY A 706 30.88 -13.12 15.42
N ALA A 707 30.60 -12.11 14.59
CA ALA A 707 30.31 -12.34 13.19
C ALA A 707 31.59 -12.63 12.39
N ASP A 708 31.53 -13.57 11.46
CA ASP A 708 32.63 -13.98 10.59
C ASP A 708 32.25 -13.76 9.11
N ALA A 709 33.28 -13.53 8.28
CA ALA A 709 33.10 -13.30 6.84
C ALA A 709 32.72 -14.57 6.04
N GLY A 710 32.62 -15.73 6.67
CA GLY A 710 32.39 -17.00 5.97
C GLY A 710 33.69 -17.61 5.42
N ALA A 711 33.62 -18.80 4.79
CA ALA A 711 34.81 -19.55 4.37
C ALA A 711 35.56 -18.89 3.21
N HIS A 712 34.84 -18.35 2.24
CA HIS A 712 35.37 -17.86 0.96
C HIS A 712 34.92 -16.41 0.68
N PRO A 713 35.34 -15.41 1.51
CA PRO A 713 34.91 -14.02 1.36
C PRO A 713 35.52 -13.28 0.17
N ILE A 714 36.63 -13.79 -0.39
CA ILE A 714 37.38 -13.15 -1.46
C ILE A 714 37.34 -14.02 -2.72
N GLY A 715 37.06 -13.38 -3.86
CA GLY A 715 37.21 -13.95 -5.19
C GLY A 715 37.96 -12.97 -6.11
N CYS A 716 38.88 -13.49 -6.90
CA CYS A 716 39.71 -12.71 -7.80
C CYS A 716 39.33 -13.06 -9.24
N LEU A 717 38.73 -12.11 -9.93
CA LEU A 717 38.18 -12.28 -11.27
C LEU A 717 39.30 -12.18 -12.33
N ASP A 718 39.37 -13.18 -13.18
CA ASP A 718 40.12 -13.16 -14.43
C ASP A 718 39.27 -12.51 -15.53
N ARG A 719 39.55 -11.25 -15.84
CA ARG A 719 38.76 -10.50 -16.84
C ARG A 719 38.88 -11.11 -18.25
N PRO A 720 40.01 -11.51 -18.78
CA PRO A 720 40.12 -12.25 -20.04
C PRO A 720 39.27 -13.50 -20.11
N ALA A 721 39.25 -14.30 -19.03
CA ALA A 721 38.39 -15.50 -18.99
C ALA A 721 36.91 -15.15 -19.04
N LEU A 722 36.48 -14.10 -18.32
CA LEU A 722 35.10 -13.61 -18.39
C LEU A 722 34.77 -13.10 -19.80
N ASP A 723 35.62 -12.32 -20.42
CA ASP A 723 35.40 -11.77 -21.77
C ASP A 723 35.29 -12.90 -22.81
N ALA A 724 36.07 -13.96 -22.67
CA ALA A 724 35.94 -15.18 -23.50
C ALA A 724 34.61 -15.89 -23.26
N ALA A 725 34.14 -16.02 -22.00
CA ALA A 725 32.84 -16.62 -21.66
C ALA A 725 31.69 -15.79 -22.22
N VAL A 726 31.72 -14.46 -22.09
CA VAL A 726 30.75 -13.54 -22.68
C VAL A 726 30.72 -13.66 -24.20
N GLY A 727 31.89 -13.71 -24.83
CA GLY A 727 32.00 -13.91 -26.28
C GLY A 727 31.38 -15.22 -26.74
N HIS A 728 31.64 -16.33 -26.03
CA HIS A 728 31.03 -17.63 -26.29
C HIS A 728 29.50 -17.59 -26.16
N LEU A 729 28.97 -17.05 -25.05
CA LEU A 729 27.52 -16.93 -24.82
C LEU A 729 26.85 -16.03 -25.84
N THR A 730 27.56 -15.01 -26.35
CA THR A 730 27.05 -14.13 -27.40
C THR A 730 26.99 -14.86 -28.75
N ALA A 731 28.04 -15.59 -29.10
CA ALA A 731 28.13 -16.33 -30.36
C ALA A 731 27.11 -17.48 -30.46
N THR A 732 26.84 -18.15 -29.33
CA THR A 732 25.89 -19.31 -29.28
C THR A 732 24.47 -18.89 -28.85
N GLY A 733 24.29 -17.68 -28.35
CA GLY A 733 23.02 -17.15 -27.90
C GLY A 733 22.08 -16.70 -29.00
N ALA A 734 20.96 -16.10 -28.61
CA ALA A 734 19.94 -15.64 -29.56
C ALA A 734 20.46 -14.54 -30.49
N THR A 735 20.23 -14.68 -31.77
CA THR A 735 20.59 -13.68 -32.80
C THR A 735 19.61 -12.53 -32.84
N LYS A 736 18.36 -12.76 -32.36
CA LYS A 736 17.33 -11.73 -32.19
C LYS A 736 16.49 -12.05 -30.96
N VAL A 737 16.21 -11.05 -30.14
CA VAL A 737 15.29 -11.14 -29.01
C VAL A 737 14.25 -10.03 -29.15
N THR A 738 12.99 -10.39 -28.92
CA THR A 738 11.87 -9.47 -28.80
C THR A 738 11.23 -9.71 -27.42
N ALA A 739 11.20 -8.71 -26.56
CA ALA A 739 10.56 -8.82 -25.25
C ALA A 739 9.75 -7.56 -24.98
N GLY A 740 8.50 -7.74 -24.52
CA GLY A 740 7.59 -6.67 -24.19
C GLY A 740 6.24 -7.21 -23.73
N GLY A 741 5.48 -6.36 -23.02
CA GLY A 741 4.27 -6.85 -22.36
C GLY A 741 4.61 -8.02 -21.44
N HIS A 742 3.92 -9.12 -21.63
CA HIS A 742 4.11 -10.37 -20.88
C HIS A 742 4.69 -11.51 -21.74
N THR A 743 5.40 -11.18 -22.84
CA THR A 743 5.96 -12.16 -23.78
C THR A 743 7.44 -11.94 -24.04
N ILE A 744 8.15 -13.01 -24.37
CA ILE A 744 9.53 -12.98 -24.89
C ILE A 744 9.67 -14.02 -26.00
N GLU A 745 10.24 -13.60 -27.11
CA GLU A 745 10.55 -14.44 -28.26
C GLU A 745 12.03 -14.29 -28.62
N ALA A 746 12.67 -15.39 -28.95
CA ALA A 746 14.07 -15.41 -29.36
C ALA A 746 14.26 -16.28 -30.59
N THR A 747 15.09 -15.80 -31.54
CA THR A 747 15.58 -16.56 -32.66
C THR A 747 17.00 -17.03 -32.35
N LEU A 748 17.26 -18.31 -32.42
CA LEU A 748 18.54 -18.95 -32.14
C LEU A 748 19.32 -19.25 -33.44
N PRO A 749 20.63 -19.41 -33.34
CA PRO A 749 21.41 -19.94 -34.47
C PRO A 749 20.85 -21.32 -34.94
N LYS A 750 20.88 -21.59 -36.22
CA LYS A 750 20.45 -22.89 -36.75
C LYS A 750 21.30 -24.03 -36.18
N GLY A 751 20.64 -25.13 -35.80
CA GLY A 751 21.30 -26.27 -35.18
C GLY A 751 21.65 -26.12 -33.70
N SER A 752 21.10 -25.12 -33.03
CA SER A 752 21.26 -24.97 -31.58
C SER A 752 20.70 -26.19 -30.85
N THR A 753 21.48 -26.75 -29.92
CA THR A 753 21.10 -27.92 -29.11
C THR A 753 21.36 -27.65 -27.65
N GLY A 754 20.62 -28.34 -26.75
CA GLY A 754 20.76 -28.19 -25.30
C GLY A 754 19.57 -27.45 -24.67
N THR A 755 19.85 -26.41 -23.90
CA THR A 755 18.82 -25.66 -23.15
C THR A 755 18.95 -24.17 -23.41
N ALA A 756 17.88 -23.54 -23.86
CA ALA A 756 17.79 -22.07 -23.87
C ALA A 756 17.53 -21.57 -22.47
N VAL A 757 18.45 -20.76 -21.94
CA VAL A 757 18.37 -20.12 -20.63
C VAL A 757 18.06 -18.65 -20.85
N LEU A 758 16.95 -18.20 -20.29
CA LEU A 758 16.51 -16.81 -20.33
C LEU A 758 17.00 -16.09 -19.09
N ALA A 759 17.57 -14.91 -19.23
CA ALA A 759 18.00 -14.06 -18.13
C ALA A 759 16.80 -13.45 -17.35
N VAL A 760 15.89 -14.31 -16.92
CA VAL A 760 14.62 -14.00 -16.23
C VAL A 760 14.45 -15.00 -15.10
N THR A 761 14.02 -14.55 -13.92
CA THR A 761 13.73 -15.46 -12.82
C THR A 761 12.55 -16.38 -13.15
N ALA A 762 12.65 -17.65 -12.76
CA ALA A 762 11.65 -18.69 -13.08
C ALA A 762 10.40 -18.57 -12.21
N VAL A 763 9.78 -17.39 -12.19
CA VAL A 763 8.54 -17.15 -11.43
C VAL A 763 7.38 -17.98 -12.00
N PRO A 764 6.47 -18.48 -11.14
CA PRO A 764 5.35 -19.32 -11.60
C PRO A 764 4.39 -18.55 -12.50
N GLY A 765 4.06 -19.09 -13.67
CA GLY A 765 3.12 -18.50 -14.65
C GLY A 765 3.63 -18.50 -16.07
N TRP A 766 4.90 -18.78 -16.30
CA TRP A 766 5.48 -18.90 -17.64
C TRP A 766 5.02 -20.16 -18.36
N GLN A 767 4.64 -20.00 -19.61
CA GLN A 767 4.33 -21.06 -20.58
C GLN A 767 5.19 -20.82 -21.81
N CYS A 768 6.00 -21.81 -22.18
CA CYS A 768 6.94 -21.68 -23.27
C CYS A 768 6.69 -22.73 -24.37
N SER A 769 7.41 -22.61 -25.50
CA SER A 769 7.38 -23.53 -26.65
C SER A 769 7.72 -24.98 -26.29
N ALA A 770 8.39 -25.22 -25.17
CA ALA A 770 8.60 -26.51 -24.53
C ALA A 770 8.45 -26.40 -23.01
N PRO A 771 8.32 -27.51 -22.25
CA PRO A 771 8.15 -27.46 -20.80
C PRO A 771 9.26 -26.71 -20.12
N VAL A 772 8.88 -25.72 -19.29
CA VAL A 772 9.80 -24.89 -18.51
C VAL A 772 10.50 -25.74 -17.45
N ARG A 773 11.81 -25.57 -17.33
CA ARG A 773 12.63 -26.14 -16.25
C ARG A 773 13.46 -25.02 -15.63
N PRO A 774 13.52 -24.87 -14.29
CA PRO A 774 14.42 -23.92 -13.67
C PRO A 774 15.90 -24.32 -13.89
N PHE A 775 16.72 -23.35 -14.30
CA PHE A 775 18.16 -23.48 -14.38
C PHE A 775 18.79 -22.55 -13.32
N HIS A 776 19.13 -23.09 -12.16
CA HIS A 776 19.62 -22.32 -11.01
C HIS A 776 18.74 -21.10 -10.68
N GLY A 777 17.41 -21.27 -10.76
CA GLY A 777 16.43 -20.19 -10.51
C GLY A 777 16.09 -19.33 -11.73
N LEU A 778 16.80 -19.46 -12.85
CA LEU A 778 16.47 -18.80 -14.12
C LEU A 778 15.48 -19.64 -14.95
N LEU A 779 14.72 -18.95 -15.81
CA LEU A 779 13.78 -19.57 -16.75
C LEU A 779 14.56 -20.32 -17.83
N ALA A 780 14.29 -21.60 -18.01
CA ALA A 780 14.97 -22.39 -19.02
C ALA A 780 14.01 -23.30 -19.79
N VAL A 781 14.32 -23.48 -21.08
CA VAL A 781 13.51 -24.22 -22.05
C VAL A 781 14.41 -25.21 -22.79
N PRO A 782 14.20 -26.53 -22.66
CA PRO A 782 14.91 -27.52 -23.45
C PRO A 782 14.64 -27.28 -24.93
N LEU A 783 15.70 -27.43 -25.77
CA LEU A 783 15.58 -27.24 -27.19
C LEU A 783 15.35 -28.61 -27.88
N PRO A 784 14.16 -28.83 -28.47
CA PRO A 784 13.94 -29.97 -29.36
C PRO A 784 14.88 -29.91 -30.59
N PRO A 785 15.18 -31.02 -31.22
CA PRO A 785 15.95 -31.01 -32.48
C PRO A 785 15.34 -30.02 -33.49
N ASP A 786 16.19 -29.37 -34.25
CA ASP A 786 15.82 -28.45 -35.34
C ASP A 786 15.00 -27.22 -34.89
N THR A 787 15.05 -26.88 -33.63
CA THR A 787 14.38 -25.68 -33.07
C THR A 787 15.29 -24.48 -33.17
N ASP A 788 14.87 -23.47 -33.93
CA ASP A 788 15.54 -22.17 -34.07
C ASP A 788 14.81 -21.01 -33.37
N LYS A 789 13.70 -21.30 -32.67
CA LYS A 789 12.87 -20.29 -31.98
C LYS A 789 12.44 -20.76 -30.60
N VAL A 790 12.47 -19.85 -29.68
CA VAL A 790 11.89 -20.00 -28.33
C VAL A 790 10.90 -18.88 -28.10
N SER A 791 9.69 -19.21 -27.67
CA SER A 791 8.65 -18.26 -27.31
C SER A 791 8.09 -18.61 -25.95
N CYS A 792 7.95 -17.61 -25.09
CA CYS A 792 7.37 -17.75 -23.77
C CYS A 792 6.34 -16.64 -23.51
N THR A 793 5.22 -17.01 -22.87
CA THR A 793 4.16 -16.09 -22.46
C THR A 793 3.90 -16.27 -20.97
N PHE A 794 3.78 -15.17 -20.27
CA PHE A 794 3.48 -15.17 -18.83
C PHE A 794 1.97 -14.99 -18.62
N THR A 795 1.36 -15.85 -17.81
CA THR A 795 -0.02 -15.71 -17.37
C THR A 795 -0.09 -15.87 -15.86
N PRO A 796 -0.55 -14.87 -15.11
CA PRO A 796 -0.71 -14.97 -13.66
C PRO A 796 -1.59 -16.16 -13.27
N LYS A 797 -1.13 -17.00 -12.34
CA LYS A 797 -1.97 -18.10 -11.83
C LYS A 797 -3.26 -17.55 -11.23
N GLY A 798 -4.39 -18.17 -11.57
CA GLY A 798 -5.71 -17.74 -11.07
C GLY A 798 -6.41 -16.68 -11.95
N LEU A 799 -5.77 -16.09 -12.95
CA LEU A 799 -6.39 -15.09 -13.83
C LEU A 799 -7.59 -15.67 -14.60
N THR A 800 -7.41 -16.79 -15.28
CA THR A 800 -8.46 -17.43 -16.08
C THR A 800 -9.69 -17.82 -15.24
N PRO A 801 -9.58 -18.59 -14.15
CA PRO A 801 -10.72 -18.88 -13.29
C PRO A 801 -11.32 -17.63 -12.64
N GLY A 802 -10.50 -16.61 -12.33
CA GLY A 802 -10.98 -15.32 -11.84
C GLY A 802 -11.87 -14.62 -12.85
N LEU A 803 -11.47 -14.58 -14.12
CA LEU A 803 -12.26 -14.02 -15.22
C LEU A 803 -13.57 -14.78 -15.43
N ALA A 804 -13.56 -16.11 -15.41
CA ALA A 804 -14.77 -16.93 -15.53
C ALA A 804 -15.76 -16.62 -14.39
N ALA A 805 -15.28 -16.50 -13.15
CA ALA A 805 -16.10 -16.14 -12.00
C ALA A 805 -16.69 -14.72 -12.12
N ALA A 806 -15.89 -13.75 -12.58
CA ALA A 806 -16.38 -12.39 -12.80
C ALA A 806 -17.45 -12.30 -13.88
N VAL A 807 -17.33 -13.06 -14.98
CA VAL A 807 -18.34 -13.16 -16.03
C VAL A 807 -19.64 -13.74 -15.44
N LEU A 808 -19.58 -14.82 -14.67
CA LEU A 808 -20.76 -15.41 -14.01
C LEU A 808 -21.42 -14.40 -13.05
N ALA A 809 -20.64 -13.67 -12.26
CA ALA A 809 -21.13 -12.63 -11.38
C ALA A 809 -21.81 -11.49 -12.15
N LEU A 810 -21.23 -11.05 -13.27
CA LEU A 810 -21.82 -10.03 -14.14
C LEU A 810 -23.16 -10.49 -14.73
N LEU A 811 -23.23 -11.72 -15.24
CA LEU A 811 -24.47 -12.32 -15.73
C LEU A 811 -25.55 -12.38 -14.63
N THR A 812 -25.18 -12.75 -13.42
CA THR A 812 -26.07 -12.77 -12.26
C THR A 812 -26.58 -11.36 -11.95
N LEU A 813 -25.68 -10.35 -11.98
CA LEU A 813 -26.01 -8.95 -11.74
C LEU A 813 -27.03 -8.40 -12.76
N LEU A 814 -26.96 -8.83 -14.00
CA LEU A 814 -27.87 -8.45 -15.07
C LEU A 814 -29.21 -9.24 -15.04
N ALA A 815 -29.15 -10.54 -14.73
CA ALA A 815 -30.34 -11.41 -14.73
C ALA A 815 -31.33 -11.09 -13.59
N VAL A 816 -30.86 -10.82 -12.39
CA VAL A 816 -31.74 -10.58 -11.21
C VAL A 816 -32.74 -9.41 -11.41
N PRO A 817 -32.33 -8.22 -11.88
CA PRO A 817 -33.27 -7.14 -12.17
C PRO A 817 -34.27 -7.47 -13.29
N LEU A 818 -33.81 -8.24 -14.31
CA LEU A 818 -34.63 -8.61 -15.45
C LEU A 818 -35.78 -9.56 -15.02
N THR A 819 -35.43 -10.59 -14.25
CA THR A 819 -36.44 -11.53 -13.71
C THR A 819 -37.47 -10.84 -12.81
N HIS A 820 -37.05 -9.87 -11.98
CA HIS A 820 -37.96 -9.05 -11.18
C HIS A 820 -38.87 -8.15 -12.04
N ARG A 821 -38.38 -7.57 -13.13
CA ARG A 821 -39.19 -6.78 -14.07
C ARG A 821 -40.21 -7.66 -14.80
N LEU A 822 -39.82 -8.85 -15.24
CA LEU A 822 -40.71 -9.79 -15.94
C LEU A 822 -41.80 -10.34 -15.03
N ARG A 823 -41.49 -10.68 -13.76
CA ARG A 823 -42.49 -11.10 -12.77
C ARG A 823 -43.52 -9.99 -12.51
N ARG A 824 -43.08 -8.75 -12.28
CA ARG A 824 -43.99 -7.60 -12.08
C ARG A 824 -44.84 -7.27 -13.31
N ARG A 825 -44.38 -7.55 -14.53
CA ARG A 825 -45.21 -7.42 -15.74
C ARG A 825 -46.27 -8.50 -15.82
N ARG A 826 -45.96 -9.75 -15.45
CA ARG A 826 -46.91 -10.86 -15.39
C ARG A 826 -47.97 -10.72 -14.30
N GLU A 827 -47.65 -10.02 -13.21
CA GLU A 827 -48.60 -9.74 -12.11
C GLU A 827 -49.50 -8.52 -12.40
N ARG A 828 -49.23 -7.75 -13.46
CA ARG A 828 -49.99 -6.56 -13.87
C ARG A 828 -50.81 -6.78 -15.17
N GLY A 829 -50.58 -7.82 -15.90
CA GLY A 829 -51.39 -8.31 -17.02
C GLY A 829 -52.24 -9.51 -16.59
#